data_2a5a4be28b8295962bfb92508964b237
#
_entry.id   2a5a4be28b8295962bfb92508964b237
#
_cell.length_a   1.000
_cell.length_b   1.000
_cell.length_c   1.000
_cell.angle_alpha   90.00
_cell.angle_beta   90.00
_cell.angle_gamma   90.00
#
_symmetry.space_group_name_H-M   'P 1'
#
loop_
_entity.id
_entity.type
_entity.pdbx_description
1 polymer ?
#
loop_
_entity_poly.entity_id
_entity_poly.type
_entity_poly.pdbx_seq_one_letter_code
_entity_poly.pdbx_strand_id
1 'polypeptide(L)'
;MGEISRAVLFGKLNSVAYKAIEAATVFCKLRGNPYVELAHWFHQLLQLQDSDLHRIIRQFNVEPARLARDLTEALDRLPRGSTSITDLSSHVEEAVERGWVYGSLMFGESQVRTGYLVLGILKTPSLRHALLGLSGEFDKIKAEALSERFDEYVGDSPENALSASDGFNAGAVPGEASGAMAPSAMGKQEALKRFTVDLTEQARSGKLDPIVGRDEEIRQLVDILMRRRQNNPILTGEAGVGKTAVVEGFALRIVAGDVPPALKDVELRSLDVGLLQAGASMKGEFEQRLRQVIEDVQASPKPIILFIDEAHTLVGAGGAAGTGDAANLLKPALARGTLRTVAATTWAEYKKHIEKDPALTRRFQVVQVAEPSEDKALLMMRGVASTMEKHHQVQILDEALEASVKLSHRYIPARQLPDKSVSLLDTACARVAISLHAVPAEVDDSRRRIEALETELQIIAREHAIGIAIGARQTNSEALLSAERERLATLETRWAEEKTLVDELLATRATLREKAGVVDSDAGNHKSDELRAKLVDLQQRLSTLQGETPLILPTVDYQAVASVVADWTGIPVGRMARNELETVLNLDQHLKKRIIGQDHALQMIAKRIQTSRAGLDNPSKPIGVFMLAGTSGVGKTETALALAEAMYGGEQNVITINMSEFQEAHTVSTLKGAPPGYIGYGEGGVLTEAVRRKPYSVVLLDEVEKAHPDVHEIFFQVFDKGVMEDGEGRVIDFKNTLILLTTNAGTELISQVCKDPANIPEPEEIAKALRQPLLEIFPPALLGRLVTIPYYPLSDEMLKAITRLQLNRIKKRVENTHKVAFDYDDEVVDLIVSRCTETESGGRMIDTILTNSLLPDMSREFLTRMLEGKALAGVRISTRDNELHYDFND
;
A
#
# COMPACT_ATOMS: atom_id res chain seq x y z
N MET A 1 16.37 17.99 41.21
CA MET A 1 17.03 16.91 40.42
C MET A 1 16.12 16.67 39.23
N GLY A 2 16.63 16.79 38.00
CA GLY A 2 15.84 16.56 36.82
C GLY A 2 15.49 15.06 36.73
N GLU A 3 14.22 14.74 36.53
CA GLU A 3 13.80 13.37 36.29
C GLU A 3 14.45 12.83 34.99
N ILE A 4 14.91 11.58 35.03
CA ILE A 4 15.49 10.90 33.85
C ILE A 4 14.34 10.73 32.84
N SER A 5 14.51 11.24 31.61
CA SER A 5 13.46 11.08 30.59
C SER A 5 13.29 9.59 30.21
N ARG A 6 12.05 9.17 30.04
CA ARG A 6 11.71 7.78 29.66
C ARG A 6 12.42 7.33 28.37
N ALA A 7 12.53 8.22 27.39
CA ALA A 7 13.23 7.89 26.14
C ALA A 7 14.70 7.51 26.36
N VAL A 8 15.38 8.19 27.29
CA VAL A 8 16.77 7.87 27.66
C VAL A 8 16.83 6.55 28.43
N LEU A 9 15.90 6.32 29.35
CA LEU A 9 15.85 5.11 30.16
C LEU A 9 15.61 3.85 29.32
N PHE A 10 14.56 3.86 28.51
CA PHE A 10 14.23 2.72 27.62
C PHE A 10 15.18 2.57 26.43
N GLY A 11 15.85 3.65 26.02
CA GLY A 11 16.94 3.59 25.04
C GLY A 11 18.18 2.83 25.54
N LYS A 12 18.26 2.49 26.85
CA LYS A 12 19.33 1.63 27.40
C LYS A 12 19.05 0.13 27.23
N LEU A 13 17.83 -0.26 26.90
CA LEU A 13 17.50 -1.66 26.63
C LEU A 13 18.21 -2.15 25.37
N ASN A 14 18.69 -3.40 25.38
CA ASN A 14 19.11 -4.02 24.16
C ASN A 14 17.91 -4.31 23.23
N SER A 15 18.17 -4.67 21.98
CA SER A 15 17.11 -4.87 20.97
C SER A 15 16.11 -5.97 21.33
N VAL A 16 16.50 -6.98 22.11
CA VAL A 16 15.64 -8.07 22.57
C VAL A 16 14.67 -7.58 23.65
N ALA A 17 15.17 -6.94 24.70
CA ALA A 17 14.37 -6.40 25.78
C ALA A 17 13.44 -5.26 25.29
N TYR A 18 13.91 -4.45 24.34
CA TYR A 18 13.14 -3.35 23.75
C TYR A 18 11.98 -3.88 22.90
N LYS A 19 12.20 -4.81 22.00
CA LYS A 19 11.12 -5.44 21.21
C LYS A 19 10.08 -6.12 22.10
N ALA A 20 10.51 -6.74 23.18
CA ALA A 20 9.59 -7.37 24.11
C ALA A 20 8.68 -6.36 24.84
N ILE A 21 9.16 -5.15 25.18
CA ILE A 21 8.31 -4.14 25.80
C ILE A 21 7.38 -3.47 24.77
N GLU A 22 7.81 -3.29 23.54
CA GLU A 22 6.92 -2.88 22.45
C GLU A 22 5.79 -3.89 22.23
N ALA A 23 6.10 -5.17 22.15
CA ALA A 23 5.11 -6.24 22.02
C ALA A 23 4.18 -6.27 23.24
N ALA A 24 4.71 -6.07 24.46
CA ALA A 24 3.92 -5.99 25.68
C ALA A 24 2.94 -4.80 25.68
N THR A 25 3.34 -3.68 25.08
CA THR A 25 2.47 -2.50 24.92
C THR A 25 1.31 -2.82 23.95
N VAL A 26 1.59 -3.42 22.81
CA VAL A 26 0.55 -3.86 21.87
C VAL A 26 -0.39 -4.89 22.52
N PHE A 27 0.17 -5.86 23.24
CA PHE A 27 -0.59 -6.89 23.93
C PHE A 27 -1.47 -6.33 25.06
N CYS A 28 -0.97 -5.37 25.83
CA CYS A 28 -1.73 -4.63 26.82
C CYS A 28 -2.96 -3.94 26.20
N LYS A 29 -2.76 -3.28 25.04
CA LYS A 29 -3.85 -2.63 24.30
C LYS A 29 -4.91 -3.62 23.81
N LEU A 30 -4.49 -4.76 23.27
CA LEU A 30 -5.40 -5.81 22.79
C LEU A 30 -6.24 -6.40 23.94
N ARG A 31 -5.67 -6.48 25.16
CA ARG A 31 -6.39 -6.96 26.35
C ARG A 31 -7.29 -5.90 26.98
N GLY A 32 -7.18 -4.62 26.58
CA GLY A 32 -7.91 -3.51 27.17
C GLY A 32 -7.46 -3.16 28.60
N ASN A 33 -6.18 -3.38 28.94
CA ASN A 33 -5.63 -2.99 30.20
C ASN A 33 -5.15 -1.54 30.18
N PRO A 34 -5.33 -0.72 31.27
CA PRO A 34 -4.95 0.68 31.27
C PRO A 34 -3.44 0.94 31.38
N TYR A 35 -2.69 0.04 32.00
CA TYR A 35 -1.25 0.17 32.22
C TYR A 35 -0.50 -1.07 31.73
N VAL A 36 0.71 -0.82 31.19
CA VAL A 36 1.65 -1.91 30.86
C VAL A 36 2.37 -2.34 32.15
N GLU A 37 2.09 -3.54 32.63
CA GLU A 37 2.64 -4.10 33.85
C GLU A 37 3.80 -5.07 33.57
N LEU A 38 4.59 -5.43 34.60
CA LEU A 38 5.64 -6.45 34.48
C LEU A 38 5.09 -7.79 33.95
N ALA A 39 3.84 -8.14 34.26
CA ALA A 39 3.19 -9.33 33.76
C ALA A 39 3.12 -9.38 32.22
N HIS A 40 2.79 -8.23 31.59
CA HIS A 40 2.76 -8.12 30.13
C HIS A 40 4.15 -8.31 29.53
N TRP A 41 5.17 -7.67 30.13
CA TRP A 41 6.53 -7.75 29.64
C TRP A 41 7.15 -9.15 29.77
N PHE A 42 7.04 -9.77 30.96
CA PHE A 42 7.53 -11.13 31.17
C PHE A 42 6.80 -12.15 30.28
N HIS A 43 5.51 -11.97 30.06
CA HIS A 43 4.75 -12.82 29.14
C HIS A 43 5.32 -12.75 27.72
N GLN A 44 5.65 -11.55 27.22
CA GLN A 44 6.25 -11.40 25.89
C GLN A 44 7.71 -11.89 25.85
N LEU A 45 8.48 -11.69 26.91
CA LEU A 45 9.84 -12.24 27.01
C LEU A 45 9.88 -13.77 26.93
N LEU A 46 8.90 -14.44 27.54
CA LEU A 46 8.79 -15.90 27.47
C LEU A 46 8.36 -16.44 26.10
N GLN A 47 7.74 -15.61 25.26
CA GLN A 47 7.38 -15.99 23.90
C GLN A 47 8.55 -15.87 22.91
N LEU A 48 9.67 -15.30 23.29
CA LEU A 48 10.86 -15.25 22.45
C LEU A 48 11.45 -16.66 22.29
N GLN A 49 12.13 -16.90 21.18
CA GLN A 49 12.76 -18.21 20.93
C GLN A 49 13.91 -18.51 21.89
N ASP A 50 14.74 -17.54 22.21
CA ASP A 50 15.84 -17.64 23.17
C ASP A 50 16.23 -16.24 23.70
N SER A 51 16.64 -16.19 24.99
CA SER A 51 17.10 -14.98 25.67
C SER A 51 17.83 -15.36 26.97
N ASP A 52 18.45 -14.37 27.65
CA ASP A 52 19.03 -14.61 28.97
C ASP A 52 18.01 -15.14 29.96
N LEU A 53 16.78 -14.64 29.93
CA LEU A 53 15.69 -15.11 30.77
C LEU A 53 15.48 -16.63 30.60
N HIS A 54 15.51 -17.15 29.35
CA HIS A 54 15.34 -18.58 29.08
C HIS A 54 16.51 -19.39 29.64
N ARG A 55 17.75 -18.86 29.57
CA ARG A 55 18.93 -19.50 30.16
C ARG A 55 18.84 -19.54 31.69
N ILE A 56 18.44 -18.43 32.31
CA ILE A 56 18.22 -18.33 33.76
C ILE A 56 17.12 -19.31 34.21
N ILE A 57 16.00 -19.38 33.52
CA ILE A 57 14.90 -20.31 33.80
C ILE A 57 15.41 -21.78 33.80
N ARG A 58 16.19 -22.16 32.80
CA ARG A 58 16.77 -23.53 32.72
C ARG A 58 17.73 -23.79 33.85
N GLN A 59 18.62 -22.84 34.14
CA GLN A 59 19.68 -23.03 35.13
C GLN A 59 19.14 -23.17 36.57
N PHE A 60 18.09 -22.42 36.89
CA PHE A 60 17.47 -22.47 38.20
C PHE A 60 16.30 -23.48 38.33
N ASN A 61 16.13 -24.33 37.35
CA ASN A 61 15.05 -25.36 37.30
C ASN A 61 13.65 -24.76 37.54
N VAL A 62 13.41 -23.58 36.97
CA VAL A 62 12.08 -22.97 36.92
C VAL A 62 11.23 -23.72 35.91
N GLU A 63 10.02 -24.07 36.24
CA GLU A 63 9.11 -24.83 35.36
C GLU A 63 8.45 -23.86 34.37
N PRO A 64 8.80 -23.86 33.05
CA PRO A 64 8.30 -22.87 32.10
C PRO A 64 6.79 -22.93 31.92
N ALA A 65 6.18 -24.14 31.92
CA ALA A 65 4.76 -24.30 31.73
C ALA A 65 3.97 -23.73 32.92
N ARG A 66 4.44 -23.89 34.14
CA ARG A 66 3.86 -23.32 35.33
C ARG A 66 4.01 -21.81 35.37
N LEU A 67 5.19 -21.33 35.06
CA LEU A 67 5.44 -19.87 34.95
C LEU A 67 4.53 -19.18 33.94
N ALA A 68 4.38 -19.77 32.75
CA ALA A 68 3.50 -19.22 31.71
C ALA A 68 2.03 -19.21 32.15
N ARG A 69 1.56 -20.27 32.83
CA ARG A 69 0.21 -20.31 33.39
C ARG A 69 -0.01 -19.24 34.46
N ASP A 70 0.92 -19.13 35.42
CA ASP A 70 0.83 -18.17 36.51
C ASP A 70 0.83 -16.72 35.99
N LEU A 71 1.64 -16.42 34.95
CA LEU A 71 1.63 -15.11 34.28
C LEU A 71 0.30 -14.83 33.56
N THR A 72 -0.29 -15.85 32.93
CA THR A 72 -1.61 -15.71 32.28
C THR A 72 -2.68 -15.43 33.31
N GLU A 73 -2.69 -16.14 34.46
CA GLU A 73 -3.60 -15.89 35.57
C GLU A 73 -3.39 -14.49 36.18
N ALA A 74 -2.14 -14.04 36.31
CA ALA A 74 -1.83 -12.68 36.79
C ALA A 74 -2.37 -11.61 35.82
N LEU A 75 -2.21 -11.82 34.51
CA LEU A 75 -2.76 -10.96 33.45
C LEU A 75 -4.31 -10.93 33.50
N ASP A 76 -4.96 -12.04 33.82
CA ASP A 76 -6.43 -12.11 33.89
C ASP A 76 -7.01 -11.36 35.10
N ARG A 77 -6.21 -11.16 36.16
CA ARG A 77 -6.59 -10.37 37.35
C ARG A 77 -6.49 -8.85 37.12
N LEU A 78 -5.81 -8.41 36.05
CA LEU A 78 -5.65 -6.98 35.76
C LEU A 78 -6.97 -6.33 35.29
N PRO A 79 -7.24 -5.07 35.63
CA PRO A 79 -8.41 -4.32 35.17
C PRO A 79 -8.50 -4.30 33.64
N ARG A 80 -9.70 -4.54 33.11
CA ARG A 80 -9.99 -4.53 31.67
C ARG A 80 -11.04 -3.46 31.34
N GLY A 81 -11.15 -3.10 30.06
CA GLY A 81 -12.19 -2.17 29.56
C GLY A 81 -11.65 -0.79 29.20
N SER A 82 -10.35 -0.58 29.21
CA SER A 82 -9.74 0.67 28.70
C SER A 82 -9.62 0.63 27.17
N THR A 83 -10.04 1.71 26.51
CA THR A 83 -9.93 1.88 25.06
C THR A 83 -8.54 2.39 24.63
N SER A 84 -7.74 2.88 25.55
CA SER A 84 -6.37 3.35 25.34
C SER A 84 -5.47 2.96 26.49
N ILE A 85 -4.17 2.76 26.21
CA ILE A 85 -3.17 2.61 27.25
C ILE A 85 -2.94 3.97 27.88
N THR A 86 -3.05 4.06 29.21
CA THR A 86 -2.82 5.31 29.95
C THR A 86 -1.33 5.57 30.09
N ASP A 87 -0.55 4.56 30.53
CA ASP A 87 0.88 4.69 30.74
C ASP A 87 1.58 3.31 30.97
N LEU A 88 2.92 3.34 31.15
CA LEU A 88 3.69 2.24 31.73
C LEU A 88 3.56 2.26 33.26
N SER A 89 3.54 1.11 33.90
CA SER A 89 3.55 1.07 35.37
C SER A 89 4.92 1.49 35.93
N SER A 90 4.92 2.06 37.11
CA SER A 90 6.16 2.45 37.82
C SER A 90 7.12 1.26 38.01
N HIS A 91 6.60 0.06 38.17
CA HIS A 91 7.40 -1.14 38.28
C HIS A 91 8.20 -1.46 37.00
N VAL A 92 7.64 -1.16 35.82
CA VAL A 92 8.34 -1.36 34.53
C VAL A 92 9.50 -0.35 34.42
N GLU A 93 9.25 0.90 34.75
CA GLU A 93 10.29 1.94 34.73
C GLU A 93 11.41 1.65 35.73
N GLU A 94 11.06 1.35 36.98
CA GLU A 94 12.02 0.98 38.03
C GLU A 94 12.83 -0.26 37.65
N ALA A 95 12.21 -1.25 36.98
CA ALA A 95 12.93 -2.45 36.51
C ALA A 95 14.03 -2.11 35.50
N VAL A 96 13.78 -1.21 34.55
CA VAL A 96 14.77 -0.75 33.58
C VAL A 96 15.89 0.03 34.28
N GLU A 97 15.54 0.96 35.15
CA GLU A 97 16.51 1.74 35.94
C GLU A 97 17.43 0.81 36.74
N ARG A 98 16.88 -0.12 37.50
CA ARG A 98 17.65 -1.07 38.32
C ARG A 98 18.46 -2.05 37.44
N GLY A 99 17.88 -2.53 36.35
CA GLY A 99 18.61 -3.34 35.38
C GLY A 99 19.83 -2.61 34.82
N TRP A 100 19.71 -1.32 34.51
CA TRP A 100 20.83 -0.51 34.05
C TRP A 100 21.87 -0.26 35.17
N VAL A 101 21.44 0.07 36.38
CA VAL A 101 22.35 0.29 37.51
C VAL A 101 23.20 -0.95 37.78
N TYR A 102 22.59 -2.13 37.87
CA TYR A 102 23.34 -3.35 38.10
C TYR A 102 24.16 -3.77 36.85
N GLY A 103 23.64 -3.67 35.65
CA GLY A 103 24.36 -3.97 34.41
C GLY A 103 25.61 -3.11 34.22
N SER A 104 25.49 -1.80 34.41
CA SER A 104 26.62 -0.87 34.25
C SER A 104 27.63 -0.95 35.39
N LEU A 105 27.18 -1.01 36.67
CA LEU A 105 28.09 -0.95 37.81
C LEU A 105 28.79 -2.31 38.15
N MET A 106 28.09 -3.43 37.89
CA MET A 106 28.65 -4.76 38.21
C MET A 106 29.33 -5.42 37.02
N PHE A 107 28.83 -5.20 35.81
CA PHE A 107 29.28 -5.88 34.60
C PHE A 107 29.90 -4.94 33.56
N GLY A 108 29.87 -3.62 33.74
CA GLY A 108 30.52 -2.64 32.87
C GLY A 108 29.83 -2.47 31.51
N GLU A 109 28.59 -2.89 31.35
CA GLU A 109 27.85 -2.80 30.08
C GLU A 109 26.97 -1.55 29.97
N SER A 110 26.87 -1.02 28.74
CA SER A 110 26.10 0.20 28.47
C SER A 110 24.65 -0.07 28.13
N GLN A 111 24.28 -1.33 27.90
CA GLN A 111 22.93 -1.75 27.55
C GLN A 111 22.35 -2.74 28.58
N VAL A 112 21.04 -2.67 28.74
CA VAL A 112 20.30 -3.55 29.65
C VAL A 112 19.78 -4.74 28.86
N ARG A 113 20.31 -5.91 29.14
CA ARG A 113 19.87 -7.19 28.60
C ARG A 113 18.80 -7.81 29.50
N THR A 114 18.07 -8.83 29.00
CA THR A 114 16.97 -9.44 29.80
C THR A 114 17.45 -10.06 31.10
N GLY A 115 18.66 -10.57 31.16
CA GLY A 115 19.29 -11.07 32.40
C GLY A 115 19.49 -10.00 33.45
N TYR A 116 19.93 -8.80 33.08
CA TYR A 116 20.09 -7.68 34.02
C TYR A 116 18.78 -7.11 34.53
N LEU A 117 17.70 -7.18 33.71
CA LEU A 117 16.36 -6.87 34.18
C LEU A 117 15.95 -7.80 35.31
N VAL A 118 16.11 -9.11 35.13
CA VAL A 118 15.80 -10.10 36.15
C VAL A 118 16.62 -9.88 37.42
N LEU A 119 17.93 -9.62 37.28
CA LEU A 119 18.82 -9.35 38.41
C LEU A 119 18.42 -8.06 39.15
N GLY A 120 18.16 -6.99 38.42
CA GLY A 120 17.73 -5.71 38.98
C GLY A 120 16.42 -5.80 39.74
N ILE A 121 15.46 -6.56 39.21
CA ILE A 121 14.16 -6.81 39.84
C ILE A 121 14.35 -7.64 41.12
N LEU A 122 15.14 -8.70 41.09
CA LEU A 122 15.34 -9.58 42.25
C LEU A 122 16.10 -8.91 43.40
N LYS A 123 17.02 -7.98 43.10
CA LYS A 123 17.81 -7.23 44.10
C LYS A 123 17.05 -6.00 44.67
N THR A 124 15.93 -5.62 44.10
CA THR A 124 15.13 -4.49 44.54
C THR A 124 13.90 -4.98 45.33
N PRO A 125 13.74 -4.72 46.63
CA PRO A 125 12.68 -5.31 47.45
C PRO A 125 11.26 -5.09 46.93
N SER A 126 10.92 -3.87 46.44
CA SER A 126 9.62 -3.52 45.84
C SER A 126 9.33 -4.37 44.60
N LEU A 127 10.25 -4.43 43.67
CA LEU A 127 10.14 -5.18 42.42
C LEU A 127 10.15 -6.69 42.64
N ARG A 128 10.98 -7.16 43.56
CA ARG A 128 11.02 -8.58 43.94
C ARG A 128 9.65 -9.05 44.45
N HIS A 129 9.02 -8.28 45.31
CA HIS A 129 7.68 -8.58 45.83
C HIS A 129 6.64 -8.63 44.68
N ALA A 130 6.68 -7.65 43.80
CA ALA A 130 5.83 -7.62 42.61
C ALA A 130 6.06 -8.87 41.71
N LEU A 131 7.34 -9.23 41.44
CA LEU A 131 7.69 -10.39 40.62
C LEU A 131 7.21 -11.72 41.24
N LEU A 132 7.42 -11.91 42.55
CA LEU A 132 6.96 -13.09 43.29
C LEU A 132 5.43 -13.16 43.34
N GLY A 133 4.74 -12.03 43.30
CA GLY A 133 3.28 -11.94 43.18
C GLY A 133 2.75 -12.41 41.82
N LEU A 134 3.58 -12.40 40.76
CA LEU A 134 3.23 -12.93 39.46
C LEU A 134 3.34 -14.45 39.41
N SER A 135 4.43 -15.03 39.94
CA SER A 135 4.62 -16.47 40.06
C SER A 135 5.62 -16.80 41.16
N GLY A 136 5.27 -17.78 42.01
CA GLY A 136 6.18 -18.31 43.01
C GLY A 136 7.41 -19.03 42.43
N GLU A 137 7.40 -19.36 41.16
CA GLU A 137 8.54 -19.99 40.45
C GLU A 137 9.77 -19.09 40.43
N PHE A 138 9.62 -17.77 40.47
CA PHE A 138 10.73 -16.81 40.52
C PHE A 138 11.52 -16.87 41.82
N ASP A 139 11.00 -17.44 42.92
CA ASP A 139 11.75 -17.60 44.20
C ASP A 139 12.90 -18.62 44.09
N LYS A 140 12.82 -19.49 43.08
CA LYS A 140 13.91 -20.42 42.77
C LYS A 140 15.18 -19.71 42.29
N ILE A 141 15.04 -18.53 41.69
CA ILE A 141 16.16 -17.75 41.18
C ILE A 141 16.78 -16.96 42.35
N LYS A 142 17.96 -17.39 42.77
CA LYS A 142 18.68 -16.73 43.85
C LYS A 142 19.52 -15.60 43.29
N ALA A 143 19.22 -14.35 43.68
CA ALA A 143 19.87 -13.14 43.18
C ALA A 143 21.37 -13.10 43.38
N GLU A 144 21.87 -13.67 44.54
CA GLU A 144 23.28 -13.76 44.83
C GLU A 144 24.02 -14.71 43.87
N ALA A 145 23.50 -15.93 43.71
CA ALA A 145 24.04 -16.93 42.79
C ALA A 145 24.03 -16.43 41.34
N LEU A 146 22.91 -15.74 40.96
CA LEU A 146 22.82 -15.17 39.61
C LEU A 146 23.84 -14.05 39.39
N SER A 147 24.10 -13.20 40.38
CA SER A 147 25.06 -12.11 40.25
C SER A 147 26.54 -12.57 40.28
N GLU A 148 26.86 -13.63 40.99
CA GLU A 148 28.23 -14.17 41.09
C GLU A 148 28.64 -14.96 39.85
N ARG A 149 27.74 -15.64 39.19
CA ARG A 149 28.04 -16.54 38.05
C ARG A 149 27.23 -16.16 36.80
N PHE A 150 26.99 -14.88 36.61
CA PHE A 150 26.13 -14.40 35.54
C PHE A 150 26.63 -14.88 34.17
N ASP A 151 27.88 -14.63 33.85
CA ASP A 151 28.51 -14.97 32.56
C ASP A 151 28.53 -16.51 32.29
N GLU A 152 28.64 -17.31 33.36
CA GLU A 152 28.55 -18.76 33.25
C GLU A 152 27.14 -19.21 32.85
N TYR A 153 26.10 -18.55 33.38
CA TYR A 153 24.73 -18.93 33.14
C TYR A 153 24.17 -18.46 31.80
N VAL A 154 24.65 -17.31 31.29
CA VAL A 154 24.17 -16.70 30.05
C VAL A 154 25.20 -16.67 28.94
N GLY A 155 26.38 -17.35 29.13
CA GLY A 155 27.49 -17.28 28.17
C GLY A 155 27.17 -17.68 26.73
N ASP A 156 26.20 -18.59 26.54
CA ASP A 156 25.73 -19.03 25.22
C ASP A 156 24.48 -18.31 24.75
N SER A 157 24.06 -17.23 25.39
CA SER A 157 22.85 -16.48 25.02
C SER A 157 23.07 -15.66 23.74
N PRO A 158 22.06 -15.59 22.86
CA PRO A 158 22.09 -14.71 21.69
C PRO A 158 22.30 -13.23 22.05
N GLU A 159 21.95 -12.83 23.28
CA GLU A 159 22.13 -11.47 23.75
C GLU A 159 23.61 -11.10 23.96
N ASN A 160 24.54 -12.05 24.05
CA ASN A 160 25.98 -11.78 24.12
C ASN A 160 26.53 -11.11 22.85
N ALA A 161 25.96 -11.44 21.68
CA ALA A 161 26.33 -10.81 20.42
C ALA A 161 25.88 -9.34 20.33
N LEU A 162 24.98 -8.92 21.24
CA LEU A 162 24.43 -7.56 21.33
C LEU A 162 25.06 -6.76 22.47
N SER A 163 25.98 -7.36 23.23
CA SER A 163 26.64 -6.67 24.34
C SER A 163 27.60 -5.60 23.79
N ALA A 164 27.48 -4.38 24.28
CA ALA A 164 28.42 -3.30 24.02
C ALA A 164 29.08 -2.92 25.33
N SER A 165 30.39 -3.12 25.45
CA SER A 165 31.12 -2.69 26.63
C SER A 165 31.45 -1.20 26.53
N ASP A 166 31.29 -0.46 27.62
CA ASP A 166 31.58 1.00 27.69
C ASP A 166 33.12 1.29 27.77
N GLY A 167 33.98 0.31 27.54
CA GLY A 167 35.43 0.52 27.57
C GLY A 167 35.98 0.93 28.94
N PHE A 168 35.24 0.72 30.03
CA PHE A 168 35.71 0.97 31.39
C PHE A 168 36.69 -0.13 31.76
N ASN A 169 37.98 0.21 31.75
CA ASN A 169 38.99 -0.61 32.39
C ASN A 169 38.74 -0.68 33.92
N ALA A 170 38.52 -1.89 34.43
CA ALA A 170 38.43 -2.18 35.85
C ALA A 170 39.78 -1.93 36.56
N GLY A 171 40.16 -0.68 36.73
CA GLY A 171 41.42 -0.27 37.33
C GLY A 171 41.49 1.16 37.87
N ALA A 172 40.37 1.94 37.70
CA ALA A 172 40.33 3.31 38.21
C ALA A 172 40.04 3.34 39.73
N VAL A 173 40.91 4.01 40.49
CA VAL A 173 40.76 4.24 41.94
C VAL A 173 39.62 5.20 42.19
N PRO A 174 38.76 5.00 43.22
CA PRO A 174 37.64 5.91 43.54
C PRO A 174 38.18 7.29 43.90
N GLY A 175 37.84 8.31 43.06
CA GLY A 175 38.21 9.72 43.32
C GLY A 175 38.93 10.39 42.14
N GLU A 176 39.33 9.70 41.10
CA GLU A 176 39.79 10.35 39.88
C GLU A 176 38.59 10.80 39.05
N ALA A 177 38.65 12.06 38.58
CA ALA A 177 37.70 12.61 37.68
C ALA A 177 37.58 11.71 36.45
N SER A 178 36.41 11.15 36.18
CA SER A 178 36.15 10.37 34.98
C SER A 178 36.61 11.20 33.80
N GLY A 179 37.71 10.79 33.17
CA GLY A 179 38.13 11.34 31.89
C GLY A 179 37.06 10.98 30.86
N ALA A 180 36.04 11.81 30.79
CA ALA A 180 35.25 11.90 29.57
C ALA A 180 36.27 12.14 28.47
N MET A 181 36.57 11.11 27.68
CA MET A 181 37.48 11.25 26.55
C MET A 181 37.00 12.43 25.76
N ALA A 182 37.84 13.46 25.65
CA ALA A 182 37.60 14.55 24.75
C ALA A 182 37.28 13.97 23.37
N PRO A 183 36.34 14.56 22.59
CA PRO A 183 35.94 14.02 21.29
C PRO A 183 37.02 13.81 20.25
N SER A 184 38.29 14.13 20.58
CA SER A 184 39.46 14.02 19.70
C SER A 184 40.15 12.64 19.71
N ALA A 185 39.67 11.64 20.43
CA ALA A 185 40.35 10.33 20.57
C ALA A 185 39.64 9.13 19.92
N MET A 186 38.62 9.36 19.09
CA MET A 186 38.16 8.32 18.14
C MET A 186 39.28 8.12 17.12
N GLY A 187 39.76 6.87 16.96
CA GLY A 187 40.82 6.54 16.02
C GLY A 187 40.51 7.03 14.63
N LYS A 188 41.50 7.45 13.88
CA LYS A 188 41.35 7.92 12.48
C LYS A 188 40.49 6.93 11.70
N GLN A 189 39.36 7.37 11.14
CA GLN A 189 38.33 6.64 10.38
C GLN A 189 37.24 5.87 11.19
N GLU A 190 37.14 6.04 12.50
CA GLU A 190 36.15 5.32 13.28
C GLU A 190 34.72 5.90 13.09
N ALA A 191 34.60 7.21 12.96
CA ALA A 191 33.34 7.87 12.65
C ALA A 191 32.82 7.48 11.25
N LEU A 192 33.72 7.35 10.28
CA LEU A 192 33.38 6.91 8.93
C LEU A 192 32.83 5.48 8.91
N LYS A 193 33.41 4.55 9.67
CA LYS A 193 32.91 3.16 9.78
C LYS A 193 31.58 3.07 10.50
N ARG A 194 31.36 3.94 11.50
CA ARG A 194 30.18 3.90 12.35
C ARG A 194 28.94 4.51 11.69
N PHE A 195 29.12 5.60 10.93
CA PHE A 195 28.03 6.40 10.38
C PHE A 195 27.90 6.31 8.87
N THR A 196 28.70 5.49 8.19
CA THR A 196 28.59 5.30 6.74
C THR A 196 28.66 3.84 6.34
N VAL A 197 28.01 3.53 5.22
CA VAL A 197 28.03 2.20 4.58
C VAL A 197 28.86 2.31 3.30
N ASP A 198 29.82 1.40 3.09
CA ASP A 198 30.64 1.38 1.89
C ASP A 198 29.93 0.65 0.76
N LEU A 199 29.37 1.40 -0.21
CA LEU A 199 28.68 0.86 -1.38
C LEU A 199 29.64 0.20 -2.38
N THR A 200 30.90 0.68 -2.48
CA THR A 200 31.89 0.06 -3.35
C THR A 200 32.35 -1.30 -2.84
N GLU A 201 32.41 -1.48 -1.52
CA GLU A 201 32.68 -2.79 -0.92
C GLU A 201 31.49 -3.75 -1.06
N GLN A 202 30.26 -3.23 -0.91
CA GLN A 202 29.07 -4.04 -1.19
C GLN A 202 29.01 -4.48 -2.65
N ALA A 203 29.38 -3.60 -3.59
CA ALA A 203 29.48 -3.95 -5.01
C ALA A 203 30.53 -5.05 -5.25
N ARG A 204 31.72 -4.97 -4.62
CA ARG A 204 32.78 -5.99 -4.73
C ARG A 204 32.36 -7.34 -4.15
N SER A 205 31.61 -7.32 -3.07
CA SER A 205 31.10 -8.54 -2.41
C SER A 205 29.87 -9.14 -3.07
N GLY A 206 29.37 -8.55 -4.17
CA GLY A 206 28.17 -9.02 -4.89
C GLY A 206 26.87 -8.88 -4.11
N LYS A 207 26.81 -7.96 -3.15
CA LYS A 207 25.61 -7.70 -2.33
C LYS A 207 24.65 -6.71 -2.98
N LEU A 208 25.11 -5.98 -4.01
CA LEU A 208 24.25 -5.06 -4.77
C LEU A 208 23.63 -5.79 -5.95
N ASP A 209 22.35 -5.51 -6.18
CA ASP A 209 21.65 -6.03 -7.34
C ASP A 209 22.12 -5.40 -8.65
N PRO A 210 22.04 -6.11 -9.78
CA PRO A 210 22.34 -5.56 -11.09
C PRO A 210 21.39 -4.40 -11.42
N ILE A 211 21.93 -3.23 -11.73
CA ILE A 211 21.15 -2.06 -12.09
C ILE A 211 21.07 -1.95 -13.61
N VAL A 212 19.87 -2.00 -14.14
CA VAL A 212 19.56 -1.92 -15.57
C VAL A 212 18.62 -0.73 -15.82
N GLY A 213 18.77 -0.05 -16.95
CA GLY A 213 17.84 0.99 -17.41
C GLY A 213 18.03 2.38 -16.78
N ARG A 214 19.13 2.59 -16.02
CA ARG A 214 19.54 3.88 -15.44
C ARG A 214 20.88 4.40 -15.98
N ASP A 215 21.29 3.91 -17.14
CA ASP A 215 22.59 4.22 -17.74
C ASP A 215 22.76 5.69 -18.06
N GLU A 216 21.70 6.39 -18.43
CA GLU A 216 21.72 7.80 -18.77
C GLU A 216 21.94 8.66 -17.54
N GLU A 217 21.20 8.41 -16.47
CA GLU A 217 21.35 9.12 -15.21
C GLU A 217 22.73 8.86 -14.58
N ILE A 218 23.23 7.61 -14.65
CA ILE A 218 24.59 7.27 -14.17
C ILE A 218 25.65 8.01 -14.98
N ARG A 219 25.52 8.12 -16.32
CA ARG A 219 26.43 8.91 -17.15
C ARG A 219 26.40 10.38 -16.79
N GLN A 220 25.22 10.98 -16.63
CA GLN A 220 25.09 12.37 -16.19
C GLN A 220 25.73 12.60 -14.82
N LEU A 221 25.57 11.64 -13.88
CA LEU A 221 26.20 11.68 -12.56
C LEU A 221 27.72 11.71 -12.70
N VAL A 222 28.32 10.83 -13.53
CA VAL A 222 29.77 10.76 -13.79
C VAL A 222 30.23 12.08 -14.43
N ASP A 223 29.53 12.59 -15.42
CA ASP A 223 29.86 13.84 -16.10
C ASP A 223 29.92 15.03 -15.14
N ILE A 224 28.96 15.11 -14.21
CA ILE A 224 28.92 16.16 -13.19
C ILE A 224 30.10 16.03 -12.23
N LEU A 225 30.39 14.81 -11.74
CA LEU A 225 31.51 14.56 -10.85
C LEU A 225 32.88 14.92 -11.48
N MET A 226 33.00 14.88 -12.79
CA MET A 226 34.21 15.26 -13.53
C MET A 226 34.38 16.77 -13.74
N ARG A 227 33.36 17.58 -13.46
CA ARG A 227 33.41 19.03 -13.63
C ARG A 227 34.35 19.70 -12.63
N ARG A 228 34.91 20.85 -13.02
CA ARG A 228 35.75 21.68 -12.13
C ARG A 228 34.91 22.46 -11.09
N ARG A 229 33.68 22.81 -11.44
CA ARG A 229 32.72 23.57 -10.60
C ARG A 229 31.35 22.92 -10.72
N GLN A 230 30.52 23.07 -9.70
CA GLN A 230 29.21 22.40 -9.62
C GLN A 230 29.33 20.89 -9.86
N ASN A 231 30.28 20.29 -9.16
CA ASN A 231 30.68 18.90 -9.33
C ASN A 231 30.01 17.95 -8.32
N ASN A 232 28.95 18.39 -7.65
CA ASN A 232 28.14 17.55 -6.77
C ASN A 232 26.78 17.35 -7.43
N PRO A 233 26.46 16.15 -7.93
CA PRO A 233 25.13 15.85 -8.42
C PRO A 233 24.10 15.76 -7.29
N ILE A 234 22.89 16.24 -7.56
CA ILE A 234 21.71 15.99 -6.71
C ILE A 234 20.64 15.30 -7.54
N LEU A 235 20.31 14.08 -7.16
CA LEU A 235 19.27 13.29 -7.77
C LEU A 235 17.90 13.76 -7.26
N THR A 236 17.05 14.22 -8.16
CA THR A 236 15.70 14.67 -7.82
C THR A 236 14.66 13.80 -8.52
N GLY A 237 13.64 13.39 -7.81
CA GLY A 237 12.55 12.56 -8.35
C GLY A 237 11.62 12.11 -7.24
N GLU A 238 10.46 11.59 -7.62
CA GLU A 238 9.48 11.07 -6.67
C GLU A 238 10.04 9.88 -5.85
N ALA A 239 9.39 9.58 -4.72
CA ALA A 239 9.75 8.38 -3.94
C ALA A 239 9.50 7.11 -4.77
N GLY A 240 10.41 6.15 -4.72
CA GLY A 240 10.27 4.88 -5.43
C GLY A 240 10.72 4.85 -6.89
N VAL A 241 11.17 6.00 -7.48
CA VAL A 241 11.70 5.99 -8.86
C VAL A 241 13.10 5.37 -9.01
N GLY A 242 13.76 5.00 -7.92
CA GLY A 242 15.08 4.35 -7.94
C GLY A 242 16.27 5.32 -7.93
N LYS A 243 16.18 6.43 -7.18
CA LYS A 243 17.32 7.37 -6.99
C LYS A 243 18.54 6.68 -6.38
N THR A 244 18.33 5.87 -5.35
CA THR A 244 19.38 5.08 -4.66
C THR A 244 20.00 4.07 -5.62
N ALA A 245 19.19 3.41 -6.48
CA ALA A 245 19.67 2.48 -7.49
C ALA A 245 20.64 3.14 -8.50
N VAL A 246 20.43 4.42 -8.86
CA VAL A 246 21.40 5.15 -9.72
C VAL A 246 22.78 5.23 -9.06
N VAL A 247 22.82 5.45 -7.74
CA VAL A 247 24.06 5.53 -6.97
C VAL A 247 24.72 4.15 -6.80
N GLU A 248 23.91 3.12 -6.55
CA GLU A 248 24.38 1.73 -6.51
C GLU A 248 24.94 1.27 -7.87
N GLY A 249 24.26 1.63 -8.97
CA GLY A 249 24.74 1.40 -10.33
C GLY A 249 26.05 2.13 -10.62
N PHE A 250 26.25 3.31 -10.07
CA PHE A 250 27.55 4.00 -10.14
C PHE A 250 28.62 3.26 -9.35
N ALA A 251 28.31 2.72 -8.14
CA ALA A 251 29.24 1.88 -7.37
C ALA A 251 29.66 0.62 -8.16
N LEU A 252 28.71 -0.05 -8.82
CA LEU A 252 28.98 -1.20 -9.68
C LEU A 252 29.93 -0.85 -10.84
N ARG A 253 29.74 0.31 -11.49
CA ARG A 253 30.63 0.78 -12.56
C ARG A 253 32.03 1.13 -12.06
N ILE A 254 32.16 1.73 -10.88
CA ILE A 254 33.48 1.97 -10.25
C ILE A 254 34.23 0.64 -10.09
N VAL A 255 33.56 -0.38 -9.54
CA VAL A 255 34.17 -1.70 -9.28
C VAL A 255 34.48 -2.42 -10.59
N ALA A 256 33.64 -2.32 -11.60
CA ALA A 256 33.89 -2.87 -12.94
C ALA A 256 34.99 -2.11 -13.70
N GLY A 257 35.43 -0.93 -13.23
CA GLY A 257 36.40 -0.09 -13.91
C GLY A 257 35.86 0.70 -15.11
N ASP A 258 34.54 0.71 -15.30
CA ASP A 258 33.81 1.41 -16.36
C ASP A 258 33.52 2.86 -15.96
N VAL A 259 34.57 3.58 -15.55
CA VAL A 259 34.54 4.99 -15.16
C VAL A 259 35.84 5.67 -15.59
N PRO A 260 35.84 7.00 -15.74
CA PRO A 260 37.09 7.75 -16.02
C PRO A 260 38.18 7.47 -14.99
N PRO A 261 39.48 7.56 -15.38
CA PRO A 261 40.59 7.23 -14.49
C PRO A 261 40.57 7.93 -13.12
N ALA A 262 40.05 9.18 -13.08
CA ALA A 262 39.95 9.95 -11.85
C ALA A 262 38.94 9.39 -10.83
N LEU A 263 38.08 8.46 -11.25
CA LEU A 263 37.03 7.85 -10.41
C LEU A 263 37.28 6.37 -10.12
N LYS A 264 38.30 5.73 -10.67
CA LYS A 264 38.58 4.29 -10.52
C LYS A 264 38.95 3.87 -9.10
N ASP A 265 39.68 4.73 -8.37
CA ASP A 265 40.15 4.45 -7.01
C ASP A 265 39.27 5.11 -5.93
N VAL A 266 38.09 5.57 -6.29
CA VAL A 266 37.17 6.26 -5.36
C VAL A 266 36.38 5.22 -4.55
N GLU A 267 36.25 5.51 -3.26
CA GLU A 267 35.30 4.85 -2.38
C GLU A 267 33.98 5.64 -2.36
N LEU A 268 32.87 4.98 -2.68
CA LEU A 268 31.52 5.57 -2.59
C LEU A 268 30.89 5.09 -1.29
N ARG A 269 30.60 6.02 -0.38
CA ARG A 269 30.03 5.73 0.94
C ARG A 269 28.68 6.42 1.14
N SER A 270 27.69 5.67 1.57
CA SER A 270 26.36 6.20 1.94
C SER A 270 26.37 6.66 3.40
N LEU A 271 25.94 7.89 3.64
CA LEU A 271 25.80 8.48 4.98
C LEU A 271 24.48 8.02 5.59
N ASP A 272 24.54 7.40 6.76
CA ASP A 272 23.36 7.04 7.52
C ASP A 272 22.94 8.18 8.45
N VAL A 273 21.99 8.99 7.99
CA VAL A 273 21.45 10.13 8.75
C VAL A 273 20.70 9.66 10.00
N GLY A 274 20.07 8.49 9.95
CA GLY A 274 19.36 7.90 11.07
C GLY A 274 20.32 7.56 12.22
N LEU A 275 21.47 6.93 11.92
CA LEU A 275 22.51 6.64 12.92
C LEU A 275 23.17 7.92 13.46
N LEU A 276 23.31 8.97 12.66
CA LEU A 276 23.81 10.24 13.13
C LEU A 276 22.88 10.89 14.15
N GLN A 277 21.56 10.75 13.95
CA GLN A 277 20.51 11.31 14.82
C GLN A 277 20.20 10.42 16.03
N ALA A 278 20.38 9.10 15.90
CA ALA A 278 20.08 8.13 16.95
C ALA A 278 20.89 8.40 18.21
N GLY A 279 20.19 8.66 19.34
CA GLY A 279 20.81 8.95 20.63
C GLY A 279 21.50 10.32 20.75
N ALA A 280 21.40 11.21 19.76
CA ALA A 280 21.85 12.58 19.86
C ALA A 280 20.86 13.41 20.71
N SER A 281 20.91 13.21 22.04
CA SER A 281 19.98 13.86 22.98
C SER A 281 20.42 15.29 23.38
N MET A 282 21.67 15.68 23.12
CA MET A 282 22.16 17.01 23.36
C MET A 282 22.27 17.83 22.08
N LYS A 283 21.83 19.06 22.13
CA LYS A 283 22.00 20.03 21.05
C LYS A 283 23.49 20.16 20.70
N GLY A 284 23.86 19.83 19.47
CA GLY A 284 25.24 19.84 18.97
C GLY A 284 25.91 18.48 18.81
N GLU A 285 25.39 17.39 19.37
CA GLU A 285 26.00 16.06 19.24
C GLU A 285 25.91 15.52 17.80
N PHE A 286 24.76 15.69 17.15
CA PHE A 286 24.56 15.41 15.73
C PHE A 286 25.53 16.18 14.84
N GLU A 287 25.68 17.49 15.11
CA GLU A 287 26.59 18.36 14.37
C GLU A 287 28.04 17.94 14.55
N GLN A 288 28.43 17.52 15.77
CA GLN A 288 29.76 17.03 16.07
C GLN A 288 30.06 15.71 15.34
N ARG A 289 29.12 14.76 15.33
CA ARG A 289 29.25 13.49 14.59
C ARG A 289 29.41 13.74 13.08
N LEU A 290 28.58 14.60 12.51
CA LEU A 290 28.67 14.97 11.09
C LEU A 290 30.00 15.65 10.78
N ARG A 291 30.50 16.51 11.66
CA ARG A 291 31.81 17.17 11.52
C ARG A 291 32.93 16.12 11.50
N GLN A 292 32.91 15.16 12.42
CA GLN A 292 33.90 14.07 12.46
C GLN A 292 33.86 13.23 11.17
N VAL A 293 32.69 12.90 10.63
CA VAL A 293 32.59 12.21 9.35
C VAL A 293 33.22 13.04 8.21
N ILE A 294 32.97 14.34 8.17
CA ILE A 294 33.55 15.23 7.16
C ILE A 294 35.08 15.28 7.30
N GLU A 295 35.60 15.39 8.52
CA GLU A 295 37.03 15.39 8.80
C GLU A 295 37.68 14.06 8.41
N ASP A 296 37.07 12.93 8.71
CA ASP A 296 37.55 11.60 8.32
C ASP A 296 37.55 11.41 6.79
N VAL A 297 36.53 11.91 6.08
CA VAL A 297 36.48 11.90 4.62
C VAL A 297 37.62 12.71 4.02
N GLN A 298 37.91 13.89 4.59
CA GLN A 298 38.98 14.78 4.12
C GLN A 298 40.38 14.23 4.43
N ALA A 299 40.54 13.49 5.51
CA ALA A 299 41.79 12.88 5.95
C ALA A 299 42.07 11.51 5.30
N SER A 300 41.12 10.96 4.55
CA SER A 300 41.24 9.66 3.91
C SER A 300 42.33 9.64 2.84
N PRO A 301 43.23 8.63 2.81
CA PRO A 301 44.23 8.47 1.78
C PRO A 301 43.64 8.14 0.40
N LYS A 302 42.44 7.58 0.35
CA LYS A 302 41.69 7.32 -0.87
C LYS A 302 40.61 8.38 -1.03
N PRO A 303 40.36 8.84 -2.26
CA PRO A 303 39.23 9.77 -2.52
C PRO A 303 37.92 9.14 -2.15
N ILE A 304 37.12 9.82 -1.34
CA ILE A 304 35.78 9.38 -0.93
C ILE A 304 34.74 10.28 -1.56
N ILE A 305 33.67 9.69 -2.12
CA ILE A 305 32.43 10.37 -2.48
C ILE A 305 31.37 9.97 -1.47
N LEU A 306 30.75 10.97 -0.83
CA LEU A 306 29.70 10.74 0.16
C LEU A 306 28.33 10.78 -0.50
N PHE A 307 27.59 9.71 -0.43
CA PHE A 307 26.18 9.68 -0.82
C PHE A 307 25.31 10.08 0.36
N ILE A 308 24.41 11.05 0.14
CA ILE A 308 23.48 11.56 1.14
C ILE A 308 22.08 11.34 0.61
N ASP A 309 21.42 10.30 1.10
CA ASP A 309 20.00 10.10 0.80
C ASP A 309 19.14 11.03 1.66
N GLU A 310 17.98 11.40 1.16
CA GLU A 310 17.07 12.36 1.81
C GLU A 310 17.82 13.64 2.29
N ALA A 311 18.64 14.22 1.42
CA ALA A 311 19.52 15.36 1.75
C ALA A 311 18.78 16.57 2.37
N HIS A 312 17.48 16.69 2.13
CA HIS A 312 16.61 17.70 2.75
C HIS A 312 16.56 17.56 4.28
N THR A 313 16.76 16.37 4.84
CA THR A 313 16.79 16.13 6.28
C THR A 313 17.96 16.83 6.96
N LEU A 314 19.08 16.99 6.26
CA LEU A 314 20.25 17.72 6.74
C LEU A 314 20.09 19.24 6.61
N VAL A 315 19.22 19.71 5.72
CA VAL A 315 19.01 21.16 5.46
C VAL A 315 17.88 21.72 6.34
N GLY A 316 16.89 20.89 6.72
CA GLY A 316 15.70 21.28 7.49
C GLY A 316 15.68 20.81 8.94
N ALA A 317 16.70 20.11 9.43
CA ALA A 317 16.71 19.48 10.77
C ALA A 317 16.89 20.45 11.96
N GLY A 318 16.88 21.76 11.72
CA GLY A 318 16.91 22.80 12.76
C GLY A 318 15.51 23.30 13.09
N GLY A 319 14.97 23.03 14.29
CA GLY A 319 13.79 23.75 14.79
C GLY A 319 14.01 25.26 14.77
N ALA A 320 12.93 26.06 14.68
CA ALA A 320 12.84 27.53 14.62
C ALA A 320 14.02 28.26 13.91
N ALA A 321 13.72 28.96 12.82
CA ALA A 321 14.67 29.67 11.97
C ALA A 321 15.84 30.33 12.79
N GLY A 322 17.07 29.84 12.57
CA GLY A 322 18.29 30.43 13.15
C GLY A 322 19.13 29.54 14.07
N THR A 323 18.79 28.28 14.31
CA THR A 323 19.54 27.39 15.21
C THR A 323 20.08 26.15 14.48
N GLY A 324 21.40 26.15 14.18
CA GLY A 324 22.23 24.96 14.00
C GLY A 324 21.84 24.05 12.82
N ASP A 325 21.91 24.57 11.60
CA ASP A 325 21.70 23.80 10.38
C ASP A 325 22.92 22.94 10.07
N ALA A 326 22.75 21.62 9.97
CA ALA A 326 23.79 20.73 9.46
C ALA A 326 24.31 21.17 8.06
N ALA A 327 23.46 21.84 7.29
CA ALA A 327 23.84 22.50 6.04
C ALA A 327 25.01 23.50 6.22
N ASN A 328 25.08 24.19 7.34
CA ASN A 328 26.15 25.16 7.62
C ASN A 328 27.52 24.49 7.83
N LEU A 329 27.55 23.20 8.19
CA LEU A 329 28.77 22.39 8.25
C LEU A 329 29.21 21.87 6.86
N LEU A 330 28.24 21.50 6.02
CA LEU A 330 28.49 21.02 4.66
C LEU A 330 28.90 22.16 3.70
N LYS A 331 28.26 23.33 3.81
CA LYS A 331 28.51 24.49 2.92
C LYS A 331 29.99 24.86 2.76
N PRO A 332 30.80 24.99 3.84
CA PRO A 332 32.23 25.32 3.72
C PRO A 332 33.04 24.21 3.04
N ALA A 333 32.75 22.95 3.33
CA ALA A 333 33.46 21.80 2.75
C ALA A 333 33.15 21.64 1.25
N LEU A 334 31.88 21.77 0.86
CA LEU A 334 31.43 21.82 -0.54
C LEU A 334 32.00 23.06 -1.27
N ALA A 335 32.10 24.22 -0.60
CA ALA A 335 32.61 25.44 -1.19
C ALA A 335 34.10 25.33 -1.54
N ARG A 336 34.89 24.71 -0.66
CA ARG A 336 36.31 24.49 -0.88
C ARG A 336 36.64 23.36 -1.86
N GLY A 337 35.63 22.54 -2.19
CA GLY A 337 35.81 21.34 -3.04
C GLY A 337 36.54 20.20 -2.33
N THR A 338 36.66 20.28 -1.01
CA THR A 338 37.31 19.24 -0.17
C THR A 338 36.38 18.06 0.16
N LEU A 339 35.08 18.22 -0.10
CA LEU A 339 34.07 17.19 0.03
C LEU A 339 33.36 17.02 -1.30
N ARG A 340 33.36 15.82 -1.86
CA ARG A 340 32.54 15.43 -2.99
C ARG A 340 31.32 14.68 -2.51
N THR A 341 30.15 15.07 -2.98
CA THR A 341 28.89 14.44 -2.56
C THR A 341 28.00 14.13 -3.74
N VAL A 342 27.24 13.04 -3.60
CA VAL A 342 26.06 12.76 -4.39
C VAL A 342 24.89 12.89 -3.43
N ALA A 343 23.89 13.70 -3.73
CA ALA A 343 22.73 13.88 -2.89
C ALA A 343 21.49 13.30 -3.58
N ALA A 344 20.49 12.86 -2.81
CA ALA A 344 19.19 12.48 -3.33
C ALA A 344 18.08 13.13 -2.52
N THR A 345 16.99 13.52 -3.16
CA THR A 345 15.82 14.13 -2.52
C THR A 345 14.61 14.05 -3.46
N THR A 346 13.41 14.34 -2.97
CA THR A 346 12.26 14.52 -3.85
C THR A 346 12.28 15.91 -4.51
N TRP A 347 11.52 16.07 -5.60
CA TRP A 347 11.45 17.36 -6.30
C TRP A 347 10.84 18.46 -5.42
N ALA A 348 9.79 18.14 -4.67
CA ALA A 348 9.15 19.07 -3.75
C ALA A 348 10.10 19.56 -2.65
N GLU A 349 10.86 18.65 -2.04
CA GLU A 349 11.82 18.94 -0.99
C GLU A 349 13.03 19.73 -1.51
N TYR A 350 13.48 19.40 -2.75
CA TYR A 350 14.51 20.18 -3.42
C TYR A 350 14.11 21.65 -3.54
N LYS A 351 12.90 21.92 -4.08
CA LYS A 351 12.38 23.28 -4.21
C LYS A 351 12.18 23.98 -2.87
N LYS A 352 11.69 23.26 -1.88
CA LYS A 352 11.39 23.82 -0.56
C LYS A 352 12.64 24.17 0.23
N HIS A 353 13.67 23.32 0.21
CA HIS A 353 14.81 23.39 1.13
C HIS A 353 16.14 23.76 0.47
N ILE A 354 16.40 23.33 -0.78
CA ILE A 354 17.71 23.47 -1.43
C ILE A 354 17.72 24.61 -2.46
N GLU A 355 16.70 24.70 -3.31
CA GLU A 355 16.63 25.72 -4.36
C GLU A 355 16.63 27.16 -3.80
N LYS A 356 16.03 27.34 -2.63
CA LYS A 356 15.97 28.64 -1.94
C LYS A 356 17.29 29.09 -1.33
N ASP A 357 18.27 28.21 -1.23
CA ASP A 357 19.59 28.51 -0.66
C ASP A 357 20.62 28.71 -1.79
N PRO A 358 21.03 29.98 -2.09
CA PRO A 358 21.96 30.26 -3.17
C PRO A 358 23.35 29.63 -3.00
N ALA A 359 23.74 29.33 -1.75
CA ALA A 359 25.03 28.69 -1.47
C ALA A 359 25.04 27.21 -1.86
N LEU A 360 23.90 26.50 -1.68
CA LEU A 360 23.74 25.11 -2.09
C LEU A 360 23.46 25.00 -3.58
N THR A 361 22.59 25.83 -4.14
CA THR A 361 22.24 25.80 -5.58
C THR A 361 23.45 26.01 -6.49
N ARG A 362 24.42 26.83 -6.06
CA ARG A 362 25.69 27.03 -6.80
C ARG A 362 26.67 25.85 -6.69
N ARG A 363 26.40 24.85 -5.85
CA ARG A 363 27.28 23.72 -5.60
C ARG A 363 26.74 22.42 -6.12
N PHE A 364 25.43 22.28 -6.14
CA PHE A 364 24.74 21.12 -6.65
C PHE A 364 24.29 21.31 -8.10
N GLN A 365 24.36 20.23 -8.89
CA GLN A 365 23.77 20.15 -10.22
C GLN A 365 22.66 19.10 -10.18
N VAL A 366 21.48 19.50 -10.58
CA VAL A 366 20.31 18.62 -10.61
C VAL A 366 20.44 17.55 -11.70
N VAL A 367 20.18 16.31 -11.33
CA VAL A 367 19.93 15.17 -12.22
C VAL A 367 18.51 14.70 -11.93
N GLN A 368 17.63 14.85 -12.90
CA GLN A 368 16.24 14.41 -12.73
C GLN A 368 16.13 12.91 -12.97
N VAL A 369 15.66 12.19 -11.98
CA VAL A 369 15.32 10.76 -12.06
C VAL A 369 13.81 10.64 -12.18
N ALA A 370 13.34 10.52 -13.42
CA ALA A 370 11.92 10.38 -13.71
C ALA A 370 11.45 8.95 -13.49
N GLU A 371 10.12 8.77 -13.34
CA GLU A 371 9.51 7.44 -13.38
C GLU A 371 9.82 6.80 -14.74
N PRO A 372 10.34 5.55 -14.77
CA PRO A 372 10.65 4.87 -16.03
C PRO A 372 9.37 4.52 -16.80
N SER A 373 9.46 4.47 -18.13
CA SER A 373 8.39 3.89 -18.95
C SER A 373 8.21 2.40 -18.61
N GLU A 374 7.05 1.83 -18.95
CA GLU A 374 6.77 0.39 -18.72
C GLU A 374 7.85 -0.50 -19.33
N ASP A 375 8.31 -0.21 -20.54
CA ASP A 375 9.38 -0.98 -21.21
C ASP A 375 10.70 -0.92 -20.43
N LYS A 376 11.11 0.27 -19.95
CA LYS A 376 12.30 0.42 -19.12
C LYS A 376 12.14 -0.26 -17.77
N ALA A 377 10.96 -0.15 -17.15
CA ALA A 377 10.65 -0.82 -15.90
C ALA A 377 10.69 -2.34 -16.04
N LEU A 378 10.20 -2.90 -17.16
CA LEU A 378 10.30 -4.32 -17.45
C LEU A 378 11.76 -4.80 -17.56
N LEU A 379 12.61 -4.03 -18.21
CA LEU A 379 14.06 -4.32 -18.25
C LEU A 379 14.69 -4.31 -16.85
N MET A 380 14.29 -3.36 -15.99
CA MET A 380 14.72 -3.31 -14.59
C MET A 380 14.26 -4.55 -13.82
N MET A 381 13.00 -4.95 -13.98
CA MET A 381 12.45 -6.15 -13.33
C MET A 381 13.17 -7.43 -13.76
N ARG A 382 13.51 -7.56 -15.05
CA ARG A 382 14.34 -8.67 -15.54
C ARG A 382 15.73 -8.70 -14.89
N GLY A 383 16.30 -7.55 -14.58
CA GLY A 383 17.58 -7.44 -13.88
C GLY A 383 17.55 -8.01 -12.45
N VAL A 384 16.46 -7.80 -11.71
CA VAL A 384 16.33 -8.26 -10.32
C VAL A 384 15.70 -9.65 -10.18
N ALA A 385 15.13 -10.21 -11.25
CA ALA A 385 14.42 -11.48 -11.23
C ALA A 385 15.24 -12.62 -10.64
N SER A 386 16.50 -12.78 -11.05
CA SER A 386 17.39 -13.85 -10.58
C SER A 386 17.70 -13.75 -9.08
N THR A 387 17.78 -12.55 -8.53
CA THR A 387 18.01 -12.31 -7.10
C THR A 387 16.77 -12.72 -6.30
N MET A 388 15.56 -12.34 -6.78
CA MET A 388 14.30 -12.73 -6.15
C MET A 388 14.07 -14.24 -6.21
N GLU A 389 14.36 -14.89 -7.36
CA GLU A 389 14.28 -16.35 -7.49
C GLU A 389 15.17 -17.08 -6.47
N LYS A 390 16.40 -16.59 -6.25
CA LYS A 390 17.32 -17.17 -5.27
C LYS A 390 16.84 -16.92 -3.84
N HIS A 391 16.28 -15.75 -3.56
CA HIS A 391 15.82 -15.39 -2.22
C HIS A 391 14.60 -16.22 -1.79
N HIS A 392 13.58 -16.28 -2.66
CA HIS A 392 12.32 -16.97 -2.34
C HIS A 392 12.32 -18.46 -2.72
N GLN A 393 13.35 -18.95 -3.42
CA GLN A 393 13.44 -20.32 -3.93
C GLN A 393 12.26 -20.71 -4.85
N VAL A 394 11.76 -19.76 -5.64
CA VAL A 394 10.66 -19.92 -6.58
C VAL A 394 11.10 -19.58 -8.00
N GLN A 395 10.38 -20.07 -8.99
CA GLN A 395 10.62 -19.71 -10.38
C GLN A 395 9.72 -18.55 -10.79
N ILE A 396 10.29 -17.52 -11.42
CA ILE A 396 9.58 -16.36 -11.94
C ILE A 396 9.51 -16.48 -13.46
N LEU A 397 8.30 -16.39 -14.03
CA LEU A 397 8.11 -16.35 -15.47
C LEU A 397 8.19 -14.92 -15.99
N ASP A 398 8.59 -14.74 -17.25
CA ASP A 398 8.67 -13.40 -17.87
C ASP A 398 7.30 -12.70 -17.92
N GLU A 399 6.22 -13.45 -18.10
CA GLU A 399 4.85 -12.93 -18.01
C GLU A 399 4.51 -12.34 -16.64
N ALA A 400 5.09 -12.88 -15.56
CA ALA A 400 4.93 -12.31 -14.21
C ALA A 400 5.65 -10.98 -14.08
N LEU A 401 6.84 -10.84 -14.67
CA LEU A 401 7.58 -9.58 -14.71
C LEU A 401 6.78 -8.52 -15.47
N GLU A 402 6.25 -8.88 -16.63
CA GLU A 402 5.40 -8.02 -17.44
C GLU A 402 4.11 -7.63 -16.69
N ALA A 403 3.46 -8.62 -16.07
CA ALA A 403 2.27 -8.40 -15.25
C ALA A 403 2.57 -7.49 -14.05
N SER A 404 3.70 -7.68 -13.36
CA SER A 404 4.07 -6.85 -12.22
C SER A 404 4.21 -5.36 -12.59
N VAL A 405 4.73 -5.06 -13.78
CA VAL A 405 4.84 -3.69 -14.29
C VAL A 405 3.48 -3.15 -14.71
N LYS A 406 2.78 -3.85 -15.60
CA LYS A 406 1.51 -3.37 -16.18
C LYS A 406 0.41 -3.23 -15.14
N LEU A 407 0.22 -4.27 -14.30
CA LEU A 407 -0.85 -4.25 -13.29
C LEU A 407 -0.55 -3.25 -12.18
N SER A 408 0.71 -3.13 -11.71
CA SER A 408 1.04 -2.13 -10.71
C SER A 408 0.92 -0.71 -11.25
N HIS A 409 1.33 -0.47 -12.50
CA HIS A 409 1.19 0.85 -13.14
C HIS A 409 -0.28 1.25 -13.27
N ARG A 410 -1.15 0.31 -13.64
CA ARG A 410 -2.57 0.54 -13.86
C ARG A 410 -3.38 0.62 -12.58
N TYR A 411 -3.14 -0.27 -11.61
CA TYR A 411 -4.01 -0.46 -10.46
C TYR A 411 -3.41 0.01 -9.13
N ILE A 412 -2.11 0.34 -9.09
CA ILE A 412 -1.41 0.84 -7.89
C ILE A 412 -0.77 2.21 -8.20
N PRO A 413 -1.58 3.26 -8.36
CA PRO A 413 -1.07 4.57 -8.78
C PRO A 413 -0.36 5.36 -7.67
N ALA A 414 -0.55 4.98 -6.39
CA ALA A 414 -0.01 5.71 -5.25
C ALA A 414 1.52 5.66 -5.13
N ARG A 415 2.17 4.71 -5.81
CA ARG A 415 3.62 4.52 -5.85
C ARG A 415 4.13 4.65 -7.27
N GLN A 416 5.44 4.86 -7.42
CA GLN A 416 6.11 4.98 -8.72
C GLN A 416 6.76 3.66 -9.16
N LEU A 417 6.92 3.49 -10.48
CA LEU A 417 7.78 2.45 -11.04
C LEU A 417 9.26 2.79 -10.77
N PRO A 418 10.14 1.81 -10.50
CA PRO A 418 9.87 0.38 -10.43
C PRO A 418 9.47 -0.14 -9.05
N ASP A 419 9.48 0.68 -7.99
CA ASP A 419 9.27 0.27 -6.60
C ASP A 419 7.97 -0.52 -6.38
N LYS A 420 6.86 -0.05 -6.96
CA LYS A 420 5.56 -0.75 -6.87
C LYS A 420 5.59 -2.12 -7.56
N SER A 421 6.32 -2.26 -8.67
CA SER A 421 6.45 -3.55 -9.37
C SER A 421 7.35 -4.52 -8.61
N VAL A 422 8.45 -4.02 -8.02
CA VAL A 422 9.35 -4.79 -7.17
C VAL A 422 8.59 -5.32 -5.95
N SER A 423 7.87 -4.44 -5.23
CA SER A 423 7.09 -4.83 -4.05
C SER A 423 5.97 -5.83 -4.39
N LEU A 424 5.33 -5.65 -5.54
CA LEU A 424 4.27 -6.56 -6.02
C LEU A 424 4.84 -7.94 -6.35
N LEU A 425 5.96 -7.98 -7.07
CA LEU A 425 6.62 -9.23 -7.44
C LEU A 425 7.17 -9.96 -6.21
N ASP A 426 7.80 -9.24 -5.29
CA ASP A 426 8.31 -9.78 -4.03
C ASP A 426 7.19 -10.44 -3.21
N THR A 427 6.04 -9.77 -3.10
CA THR A 427 4.86 -10.33 -2.43
C THR A 427 4.31 -11.56 -3.17
N ALA A 428 4.28 -11.54 -4.51
CA ALA A 428 3.85 -12.69 -5.30
C ALA A 428 4.81 -13.88 -5.13
N CYS A 429 6.12 -13.64 -5.11
CA CYS A 429 7.13 -14.67 -4.84
C CYS A 429 6.96 -15.29 -3.44
N ALA A 430 6.77 -14.46 -2.42
CA ALA A 430 6.52 -14.92 -1.06
C ALA A 430 5.23 -15.76 -0.98
N ARG A 431 4.15 -15.34 -1.63
CA ARG A 431 2.89 -16.07 -1.70
C ARG A 431 3.05 -17.44 -2.36
N VAL A 432 3.76 -17.50 -3.49
CA VAL A 432 4.05 -18.76 -4.17
C VAL A 432 4.90 -19.67 -3.28
N ALA A 433 5.95 -19.16 -2.66
CA ALA A 433 6.78 -19.92 -1.73
C ALA A 433 5.97 -20.50 -0.56
N ILE A 434 5.06 -19.70 0.01
CA ILE A 434 4.16 -20.14 1.08
C ILE A 434 3.20 -21.22 0.55
N SER A 435 2.59 -21.02 -0.62
CA SER A 435 1.61 -21.95 -1.19
C SER A 435 2.16 -23.36 -1.45
N LEU A 436 3.45 -23.46 -1.76
CA LEU A 436 4.13 -24.74 -1.97
C LEU A 436 4.31 -25.55 -0.69
N HIS A 437 4.36 -24.89 0.49
CA HIS A 437 4.72 -25.54 1.75
C HIS A 437 3.66 -25.46 2.84
N ALA A 438 2.67 -24.57 2.71
CA ALA A 438 1.61 -24.35 3.69
C ALA A 438 0.27 -24.92 3.26
N VAL A 439 -0.65 -25.03 4.22
CA VAL A 439 -2.06 -25.34 3.94
C VAL A 439 -2.68 -24.15 3.22
N PRO A 440 -3.43 -24.35 2.11
CA PRO A 440 -4.13 -23.26 1.42
C PRO A 440 -5.09 -22.52 2.34
N ALA A 441 -5.20 -21.19 2.15
CA ALA A 441 -6.05 -20.36 2.99
C ALA A 441 -7.51 -20.81 3.01
N GLU A 442 -8.05 -21.23 1.86
CA GLU A 442 -9.43 -21.71 1.74
C GLU A 442 -9.68 -22.98 2.59
N VAL A 443 -8.69 -23.88 2.67
CA VAL A 443 -8.76 -25.09 3.49
C VAL A 443 -8.67 -24.73 4.98
N ASP A 444 -7.76 -23.85 5.36
CA ASP A 444 -7.60 -23.38 6.75
C ASP A 444 -8.84 -22.62 7.24
N ASP A 445 -9.39 -21.73 6.42
CA ASP A 445 -10.60 -20.98 6.71
C ASP A 445 -11.81 -21.91 6.91
N SER A 446 -11.95 -22.94 6.07
CA SER A 446 -13.02 -23.95 6.20
C SER A 446 -12.86 -24.75 7.49
N ARG A 447 -11.62 -25.13 7.85
CA ARG A 447 -11.34 -25.82 9.13
C ARG A 447 -11.70 -24.94 10.32
N ARG A 448 -11.32 -23.66 10.32
CA ARG A 448 -11.66 -22.70 11.39
C ARG A 448 -13.16 -22.46 11.51
N ARG A 449 -13.89 -22.41 10.38
CA ARG A 449 -15.36 -22.31 10.39
C ARG A 449 -16.00 -23.54 11.03
N ILE A 450 -15.50 -24.73 10.73
CA ILE A 450 -15.97 -25.95 11.35
C ILE A 450 -15.75 -25.92 12.87
N GLU A 451 -14.57 -25.54 13.34
CA GLU A 451 -14.25 -25.36 14.76
C GLU A 451 -15.18 -24.33 15.44
N ALA A 452 -15.45 -23.21 14.76
CA ALA A 452 -16.37 -22.19 15.27
C ALA A 452 -17.81 -22.72 15.38
N LEU A 453 -18.31 -23.45 14.37
CA LEU A 453 -19.66 -24.04 14.37
C LEU A 453 -19.77 -25.16 15.40
N GLU A 454 -18.75 -25.97 15.59
CA GLU A 454 -18.70 -27.00 16.65
C GLU A 454 -18.73 -26.36 18.05
N THR A 455 -18.01 -25.25 18.24
CA THR A 455 -18.05 -24.47 19.48
C THR A 455 -19.43 -23.88 19.73
N GLU A 456 -20.06 -23.32 18.69
CA GLU A 456 -21.43 -22.79 18.76
C GLU A 456 -22.44 -23.87 19.16
N LEU A 457 -22.37 -25.06 18.56
CA LEU A 457 -23.22 -26.19 18.91
C LEU A 457 -23.01 -26.64 20.38
N GLN A 458 -21.78 -26.63 20.89
CA GLN A 458 -21.49 -26.88 22.29
C GLN A 458 -22.15 -25.85 23.23
N ILE A 459 -22.14 -24.57 22.82
CA ILE A 459 -22.81 -23.49 23.58
C ILE A 459 -24.32 -23.71 23.56
N ILE A 460 -24.92 -23.96 22.40
CA ILE A 460 -26.35 -24.26 22.24
C ILE A 460 -26.77 -25.46 23.11
N ALA A 461 -25.96 -26.51 23.11
CA ALA A 461 -26.25 -27.70 23.97
C ALA A 461 -26.25 -27.36 25.48
N ARG A 462 -25.34 -26.49 25.95
CA ARG A 462 -25.31 -25.99 27.34
C ARG A 462 -26.51 -25.12 27.66
N GLU A 463 -26.90 -24.21 26.76
CA GLU A 463 -28.08 -23.35 26.88
C GLU A 463 -29.37 -24.20 26.97
N HIS A 464 -29.49 -25.22 26.15
CA HIS A 464 -30.60 -26.16 26.18
C HIS A 464 -30.68 -26.93 27.52
N ALA A 465 -29.50 -27.36 28.03
CA ALA A 465 -29.43 -28.12 29.32
C ALA A 465 -29.93 -27.31 30.54
N ILE A 466 -29.85 -25.94 30.45
CA ILE A 466 -30.35 -25.04 31.50
C ILE A 466 -31.75 -24.48 31.19
N GLY A 467 -32.45 -25.04 30.16
CA GLY A 467 -33.84 -24.71 29.86
C GLY A 467 -34.05 -23.46 29.00
N ILE A 468 -33.01 -22.93 28.34
CA ILE A 468 -33.14 -21.80 27.38
C ILE A 468 -33.70 -22.35 26.08
N ALA A 469 -34.73 -21.70 25.53
CA ALA A 469 -35.28 -22.04 24.23
C ALA A 469 -34.29 -21.75 23.11
N ILE A 470 -33.85 -22.79 22.40
CA ILE A 470 -32.84 -22.69 21.33
C ILE A 470 -33.44 -22.52 19.92
N GLY A 471 -34.78 -22.70 19.76
CA GLY A 471 -35.49 -22.57 18.51
C GLY A 471 -34.85 -23.33 17.34
N ALA A 472 -34.77 -22.73 16.17
CA ALA A 472 -34.15 -23.31 14.98
C ALA A 472 -32.61 -23.16 14.93
N ARG A 473 -31.96 -22.59 15.97
CA ARG A 473 -30.50 -22.33 15.96
C ARG A 473 -29.69 -23.60 15.83
N GLN A 474 -30.07 -24.68 16.57
CA GLN A 474 -29.36 -25.95 16.52
C GLN A 474 -29.40 -26.55 15.12
N THR A 475 -30.60 -26.70 14.54
CA THR A 475 -30.80 -27.25 13.19
C THR A 475 -30.08 -26.45 12.11
N ASN A 476 -30.07 -25.12 12.22
CA ASN A 476 -29.34 -24.25 11.28
C ASN A 476 -27.81 -24.41 11.41
N SER A 477 -27.27 -24.45 12.63
CA SER A 477 -25.83 -24.62 12.84
C SER A 477 -25.38 -26.04 12.47
N GLU A 478 -26.19 -27.07 12.69
CA GLU A 478 -25.93 -28.47 12.23
C GLU A 478 -25.93 -28.56 10.69
N ALA A 479 -26.87 -27.91 10.00
CA ALA A 479 -26.92 -27.86 8.55
C ALA A 479 -25.69 -27.14 7.97
N LEU A 480 -25.33 -25.98 8.55
CA LEU A 480 -24.12 -25.24 8.17
C LEU A 480 -22.84 -26.06 8.41
N LEU A 481 -22.75 -26.76 9.53
CA LEU A 481 -21.61 -27.63 9.84
C LEU A 481 -21.49 -28.78 8.83
N SER A 482 -22.61 -29.39 8.46
CA SER A 482 -22.62 -30.48 7.47
C SER A 482 -22.16 -29.95 6.09
N ALA A 483 -22.69 -28.80 5.64
CA ALA A 483 -22.31 -28.18 4.38
C ALA A 483 -20.82 -27.78 4.37
N GLU A 484 -20.29 -27.23 5.48
CA GLU A 484 -18.89 -26.82 5.54
C GLU A 484 -17.94 -28.02 5.59
N ARG A 485 -18.34 -29.13 6.24
CA ARG A 485 -17.57 -30.39 6.20
C ARG A 485 -17.51 -31.00 4.80
N GLU A 486 -18.60 -30.97 4.04
CA GLU A 486 -18.63 -31.43 2.66
C GLU A 486 -17.76 -30.54 1.75
N ARG A 487 -17.82 -29.22 1.96
CA ARG A 487 -16.93 -28.26 1.29
C ARG A 487 -15.47 -28.55 1.61
N LEU A 488 -15.12 -28.75 2.89
CA LEU A 488 -13.75 -29.09 3.31
C LEU A 488 -13.24 -30.35 2.61
N ALA A 489 -14.04 -31.42 2.60
CA ALA A 489 -13.67 -32.67 1.93
C ALA A 489 -13.39 -32.48 0.43
N THR A 490 -14.19 -31.66 -0.23
CA THR A 490 -13.99 -31.29 -1.65
C THR A 490 -12.69 -30.51 -1.84
N LEU A 491 -12.43 -29.53 -0.98
CA LEU A 491 -11.21 -28.71 -1.02
C LEU A 491 -9.95 -29.54 -0.73
N GLU A 492 -10.01 -30.44 0.26
CA GLU A 492 -8.87 -31.30 0.59
C GLU A 492 -8.55 -32.30 -0.53
N THR A 493 -9.57 -32.86 -1.19
CA THR A 493 -9.39 -33.74 -2.34
C THR A 493 -8.72 -32.99 -3.50
N ARG A 494 -9.25 -31.81 -3.82
CA ARG A 494 -8.68 -30.94 -4.85
C ARG A 494 -7.24 -30.51 -4.52
N TRP A 495 -6.97 -30.15 -3.26
CA TRP A 495 -5.63 -29.79 -2.82
C TRP A 495 -4.64 -30.94 -2.98
N ALA A 496 -5.03 -32.18 -2.62
CA ALA A 496 -4.18 -33.35 -2.80
C ALA A 496 -3.86 -33.62 -4.28
N GLU A 497 -4.85 -33.48 -5.18
CA GLU A 497 -4.67 -33.63 -6.63
C GLU A 497 -3.77 -32.52 -7.20
N GLU A 498 -4.01 -31.24 -6.83
CA GLU A 498 -3.15 -30.13 -7.25
C GLU A 498 -1.71 -30.34 -6.79
N LYS A 499 -1.50 -30.76 -5.52
CA LYS A 499 -0.18 -31.00 -4.97
C LYS A 499 0.59 -32.07 -5.72
N THR A 500 -0.07 -33.18 -6.06
CA THR A 500 0.55 -34.25 -6.85
C THR A 500 1.01 -33.76 -8.21
N LEU A 501 0.16 -33.00 -8.91
CA LEU A 501 0.50 -32.43 -10.23
C LEU A 501 1.63 -31.40 -10.14
N VAL A 502 1.64 -30.58 -9.10
CA VAL A 502 2.70 -29.57 -8.86
C VAL A 502 4.03 -30.25 -8.57
N ASP A 503 4.05 -31.28 -7.71
CA ASP A 503 5.27 -32.02 -7.39
C ASP A 503 5.87 -32.71 -8.65
N GLU A 504 5.02 -33.31 -9.50
CA GLU A 504 5.45 -33.87 -10.78
C GLU A 504 5.99 -32.81 -11.75
N LEU A 505 5.34 -31.65 -11.82
CA LEU A 505 5.72 -30.53 -12.66
C LEU A 505 7.10 -29.97 -12.25
N LEU A 506 7.30 -29.75 -10.94
CA LEU A 506 8.56 -29.27 -10.38
C LEU A 506 9.71 -30.29 -10.61
N ALA A 507 9.46 -31.57 -10.41
CA ALA A 507 10.43 -32.65 -10.69
C ALA A 507 10.81 -32.70 -12.18
N THR A 508 9.83 -32.57 -13.08
CA THR A 508 10.07 -32.53 -14.54
C THR A 508 10.90 -31.32 -14.95
N ARG A 509 10.64 -30.15 -14.36
CA ARG A 509 11.42 -28.92 -14.58
C ARG A 509 12.85 -29.04 -14.05
N ALA A 510 13.04 -29.61 -12.86
CA ALA A 510 14.37 -29.87 -12.30
C ALA A 510 15.21 -30.74 -13.23
N THR A 511 14.62 -31.82 -13.77
CA THR A 511 15.27 -32.72 -14.73
C THR A 511 15.64 -32.00 -16.03
N LEU A 512 14.79 -31.12 -16.53
CA LEU A 512 15.08 -30.32 -17.72
C LEU A 512 16.21 -29.30 -17.50
N ARG A 513 16.28 -28.66 -16.32
CA ARG A 513 17.36 -27.74 -15.95
C ARG A 513 18.72 -28.43 -15.85
N GLU A 514 18.80 -29.60 -15.23
CA GLU A 514 20.02 -30.39 -15.16
C GLU A 514 20.56 -30.76 -16.55
N LYS A 515 19.66 -31.06 -17.47
CA LYS A 515 20.02 -31.40 -18.87
C LYS A 515 20.37 -30.21 -19.74
N ALA A 516 19.79 -29.03 -19.48
CA ALA A 516 20.12 -27.81 -20.23
C ALA A 516 21.55 -27.30 -19.97
N GLY A 517 22.19 -27.73 -18.88
CA GLY A 517 23.61 -27.44 -18.57
C GLY A 517 24.60 -28.35 -19.32
N VAL A 518 24.18 -29.39 -20.02
CA VAL A 518 25.02 -30.34 -20.74
C VAL A 518 24.70 -30.24 -22.27
N VAL A 519 25.40 -29.37 -22.94
CA VAL A 519 25.37 -29.30 -24.42
C VAL A 519 26.33 -30.36 -24.92
N ASP A 520 25.81 -31.49 -25.46
CA ASP A 520 26.29 -32.28 -26.59
C ASP A 520 25.73 -33.71 -26.58
N SER A 521 24.74 -33.94 -27.43
CA SER A 521 24.55 -35.16 -28.30
C SER A 521 23.12 -35.23 -28.80
N ASP A 522 22.90 -35.64 -30.04
CA ASP A 522 21.61 -35.79 -30.71
C ASP A 522 20.61 -36.72 -29.99
N ALA A 523 21.10 -37.65 -29.17
CA ALA A 523 20.26 -38.50 -28.31
C ALA A 523 19.64 -37.74 -27.10
N GLY A 524 20.19 -36.58 -26.73
CA GLY A 524 19.67 -35.67 -25.68
C GLY A 524 18.42 -34.92 -26.12
N ASN A 525 18.27 -34.61 -27.41
CA ASN A 525 17.17 -33.81 -27.94
C ASN A 525 15.81 -34.53 -27.83
N HIS A 526 15.73 -35.82 -28.24
CA HIS A 526 14.46 -36.57 -28.18
C HIS A 526 13.91 -36.72 -26.75
N LYS A 527 14.77 -37.04 -25.77
CA LYS A 527 14.34 -37.09 -24.36
C LYS A 527 13.98 -35.71 -23.76
N SER A 528 14.56 -34.64 -24.27
CA SER A 528 14.23 -33.28 -23.91
C SER A 528 12.83 -32.87 -24.46
N ASP A 529 12.51 -33.32 -25.69
CA ASP A 529 11.22 -33.03 -26.29
C ASP A 529 10.08 -33.81 -25.64
N GLU A 530 10.32 -35.07 -25.23
CA GLU A 530 9.35 -35.86 -24.45
C GLU A 530 9.06 -35.21 -23.07
N LEU A 531 10.08 -34.73 -22.38
CA LEU A 531 9.92 -34.03 -21.10
C LEU A 531 9.20 -32.69 -21.28
N ARG A 532 9.46 -31.96 -22.36
CA ARG A 532 8.72 -30.74 -22.69
C ARG A 532 7.25 -31.01 -22.98
N ALA A 533 6.96 -32.07 -23.76
CA ALA A 533 5.59 -32.49 -24.05
C ALA A 533 4.86 -32.89 -22.75
N LYS A 534 5.54 -33.66 -21.89
CA LYS A 534 4.98 -34.03 -20.55
C LYS A 534 4.72 -32.77 -19.69
N LEU A 535 5.60 -31.80 -19.74
CA LEU A 535 5.45 -30.55 -18.98
C LEU A 535 4.23 -29.75 -19.43
N VAL A 536 4.01 -29.66 -20.74
CA VAL A 536 2.83 -29.00 -21.34
C VAL A 536 1.54 -29.72 -20.91
N ASP A 537 1.52 -31.06 -20.94
CA ASP A 537 0.37 -31.87 -20.51
C ASP A 537 0.07 -31.63 -19.02
N LEU A 538 1.08 -31.68 -18.14
CA LEU A 538 0.94 -31.40 -16.72
C LEU A 538 0.41 -29.98 -16.44
N GLN A 539 0.91 -28.98 -17.15
CA GLN A 539 0.44 -27.60 -17.05
C GLN A 539 -1.03 -27.46 -17.46
N GLN A 540 -1.42 -28.10 -18.54
CA GLN A 540 -2.80 -28.07 -19.04
C GLN A 540 -3.76 -28.77 -18.08
N ARG A 541 -3.38 -29.92 -17.55
CA ARG A 541 -4.17 -30.64 -16.52
C ARG A 541 -4.31 -29.83 -15.24
N LEU A 542 -3.22 -29.24 -14.78
CA LEU A 542 -3.23 -28.36 -13.59
C LEU A 542 -4.13 -27.14 -13.81
N SER A 543 -4.00 -26.44 -14.93
CA SER A 543 -4.84 -25.28 -15.27
C SER A 543 -6.32 -25.66 -15.37
N THR A 544 -6.65 -26.83 -15.91
CA THR A 544 -8.04 -27.31 -15.98
C THR A 544 -8.62 -27.62 -14.60
N LEU A 545 -7.80 -28.19 -13.69
CA LEU A 545 -8.20 -28.48 -12.31
C LEU A 545 -8.37 -27.22 -11.46
N GLN A 546 -7.47 -26.24 -11.64
CA GLN A 546 -7.42 -25.00 -10.85
C GLN A 546 -8.51 -23.99 -11.25
N GLY A 547 -8.87 -23.92 -12.53
CA GLY A 547 -9.82 -22.92 -13.00
C GLY A 547 -9.40 -21.48 -12.68
N GLU A 548 -10.32 -20.71 -12.08
CA GLU A 548 -10.06 -19.30 -11.69
C GLU A 548 -9.44 -19.14 -10.30
N THR A 549 -9.45 -20.19 -9.47
CA THR A 549 -9.03 -20.14 -8.06
C THR A 549 -8.04 -21.27 -7.72
N PRO A 550 -6.74 -21.11 -8.05
CA PRO A 550 -5.72 -22.11 -7.72
C PRO A 550 -5.48 -22.19 -6.20
N LEU A 551 -5.35 -23.40 -5.67
CA LEU A 551 -4.98 -23.66 -4.28
C LEU A 551 -3.45 -23.65 -4.11
N ILE A 552 -2.69 -24.10 -5.10
CA ILE A 552 -1.22 -24.12 -5.11
C ILE A 552 -0.73 -23.43 -6.36
N LEU A 553 0.23 -22.52 -6.18
CA LEU A 553 0.89 -21.82 -7.30
C LEU A 553 2.28 -22.43 -7.51
N PRO A 554 2.52 -23.14 -8.65
CA PRO A 554 3.81 -23.80 -8.89
C PRO A 554 4.93 -22.86 -9.30
N THR A 555 4.58 -21.67 -9.77
CA THR A 555 5.49 -20.63 -10.27
C THR A 555 4.88 -19.26 -10.06
N VAL A 556 5.72 -18.25 -10.09
CA VAL A 556 5.25 -16.88 -10.16
C VAL A 556 4.93 -16.59 -11.63
N ASP A 557 3.64 -16.54 -11.94
CA ASP A 557 3.07 -16.27 -13.26
C ASP A 557 2.16 -15.03 -13.22
N TYR A 558 1.46 -14.76 -14.30
CA TYR A 558 0.50 -13.67 -14.37
C TYR A 558 -0.57 -13.78 -13.27
N GLN A 559 -1.07 -14.98 -13.00
CA GLN A 559 -2.17 -15.21 -12.07
C GLN A 559 -1.74 -14.98 -10.61
N ALA A 560 -0.51 -15.40 -10.27
CA ALA A 560 0.07 -15.13 -8.95
C ALA A 560 0.18 -13.62 -8.68
N VAL A 561 0.67 -12.86 -9.67
CA VAL A 561 0.77 -11.39 -9.57
C VAL A 561 -0.60 -10.72 -9.51
N ALA A 562 -1.53 -11.14 -10.39
CA ALA A 562 -2.88 -10.58 -10.43
C ALA A 562 -3.67 -10.83 -9.14
N SER A 563 -3.46 -11.99 -8.48
CA SER A 563 -4.10 -12.29 -7.19
C SER A 563 -3.65 -11.33 -6.07
N VAL A 564 -2.37 -10.95 -6.05
CA VAL A 564 -1.87 -9.95 -5.09
C VAL A 564 -2.48 -8.58 -5.36
N VAL A 565 -2.56 -8.17 -6.63
CA VAL A 565 -3.20 -6.90 -6.99
C VAL A 565 -4.69 -6.91 -6.60
N ALA A 566 -5.38 -8.04 -6.78
CA ALA A 566 -6.77 -8.19 -6.37
C ALA A 566 -6.97 -7.95 -4.87
N ASP A 567 -6.10 -8.53 -4.04
CA ASP A 567 -6.16 -8.35 -2.59
C ASP A 567 -5.87 -6.90 -2.16
N TRP A 568 -4.92 -6.24 -2.83
CA TRP A 568 -4.56 -4.86 -2.49
C TRP A 568 -5.57 -3.82 -2.97
N THR A 569 -6.28 -4.11 -4.07
CA THR A 569 -7.16 -3.14 -4.73
C THR A 569 -8.65 -3.48 -4.62
N GLY A 570 -8.98 -4.73 -4.27
CA GLY A 570 -10.34 -5.25 -4.30
C GLY A 570 -10.88 -5.53 -5.70
N ILE A 571 -10.04 -5.46 -6.75
CA ILE A 571 -10.44 -5.70 -8.15
C ILE A 571 -10.29 -7.21 -8.44
N PRO A 572 -11.35 -7.93 -8.83
CA PRO A 572 -11.27 -9.37 -9.08
C PRO A 572 -10.28 -9.74 -10.19
N VAL A 573 -9.52 -10.84 -9.99
CA VAL A 573 -8.51 -11.35 -10.94
C VAL A 573 -9.11 -11.59 -12.33
N GLY A 574 -10.31 -12.17 -12.40
CA GLY A 574 -10.99 -12.41 -13.66
C GLY A 574 -11.29 -11.15 -14.49
N ARG A 575 -11.38 -9.97 -13.87
CA ARG A 575 -11.49 -8.69 -14.58
C ARG A 575 -10.14 -8.21 -15.13
N MET A 576 -9.05 -8.53 -14.47
CA MET A 576 -7.70 -8.17 -14.92
C MET A 576 -7.21 -9.10 -16.04
N ALA A 577 -7.57 -10.38 -15.96
CA ALA A 577 -7.18 -11.40 -16.94
C ALA A 577 -8.02 -11.38 -18.23
N ARG A 578 -9.20 -10.74 -18.22
CA ARG A 578 -9.99 -10.59 -19.45
C ARG A 578 -9.20 -9.81 -20.47
N ASN A 579 -9.16 -10.36 -21.68
CA ASN A 579 -8.52 -9.73 -22.81
C ASN A 579 -9.08 -8.30 -22.96
N GLU A 580 -8.24 -7.31 -22.67
CA GLU A 580 -8.61 -5.89 -22.72
C GLU A 580 -9.22 -5.53 -24.08
N LEU A 581 -8.72 -6.19 -25.14
CA LEU A 581 -9.21 -6.01 -26.50
C LEU A 581 -10.67 -6.49 -26.64
N GLU A 582 -11.03 -7.61 -26.02
CA GLU A 582 -12.40 -8.14 -26.08
C GLU A 582 -13.38 -7.23 -25.33
N THR A 583 -12.98 -6.71 -24.17
CA THR A 583 -13.77 -5.74 -23.41
C THR A 583 -13.99 -4.45 -24.18
N VAL A 584 -12.95 -3.94 -24.86
CA VAL A 584 -13.02 -2.72 -25.67
C VAL A 584 -13.85 -2.96 -26.94
N LEU A 585 -13.76 -4.11 -27.57
CA LEU A 585 -14.57 -4.45 -28.76
C LEU A 585 -16.06 -4.54 -28.43
N ASN A 586 -16.43 -5.06 -27.25
CA ASN A 586 -17.82 -5.22 -26.82
C ASN A 586 -18.27 -4.13 -25.82
N LEU A 587 -17.55 -3.00 -25.76
CA LEU A 587 -17.78 -1.97 -24.74
C LEU A 587 -19.19 -1.39 -24.80
N ASP A 588 -19.72 -1.13 -25.99
CA ASP A 588 -21.08 -0.62 -26.15
C ASP A 588 -22.14 -1.56 -25.57
N GLN A 589 -21.99 -2.88 -25.76
CA GLN A 589 -22.90 -3.88 -25.20
C GLN A 589 -22.83 -3.96 -23.68
N HIS A 590 -21.63 -3.79 -23.10
CA HIS A 590 -21.47 -3.76 -21.66
C HIS A 590 -22.13 -2.51 -21.05
N LEU A 591 -21.96 -1.35 -21.68
CA LEU A 591 -22.55 -0.10 -21.22
C LEU A 591 -24.09 -0.09 -21.33
N LYS A 592 -24.66 -0.67 -22.40
CA LYS A 592 -26.13 -0.81 -22.61
C LYS A 592 -26.84 -1.60 -21.53
N LYS A 593 -26.16 -2.51 -20.85
CA LYS A 593 -26.74 -3.24 -19.71
C LYS A 593 -27.05 -2.35 -18.51
N ARG A 594 -26.40 -1.21 -18.43
CA ARG A 594 -26.48 -0.29 -17.28
C ARG A 594 -27.13 1.05 -17.65
N ILE A 595 -26.93 1.50 -18.87
CA ILE A 595 -27.43 2.78 -19.39
C ILE A 595 -28.49 2.52 -20.43
N ILE A 596 -29.70 2.97 -20.16
CA ILE A 596 -30.86 2.71 -20.98
C ILE A 596 -31.13 3.92 -21.88
N GLY A 597 -31.39 3.67 -23.17
CA GLY A 597 -31.93 4.64 -24.10
C GLY A 597 -30.94 5.63 -24.71
N GLN A 598 -29.64 5.47 -24.47
CA GLN A 598 -28.59 6.35 -25.02
C GLN A 598 -27.62 5.57 -25.95
N ASP A 599 -28.14 4.63 -26.70
CA ASP A 599 -27.35 3.69 -27.51
C ASP A 599 -26.35 4.36 -28.45
N HIS A 600 -26.76 5.44 -29.10
CA HIS A 600 -25.93 6.24 -30.01
C HIS A 600 -24.74 6.85 -29.27
N ALA A 601 -24.95 7.40 -28.06
CA ALA A 601 -23.91 7.98 -27.24
C ALA A 601 -22.85 6.93 -26.83
N LEU A 602 -23.33 5.77 -26.40
CA LEU A 602 -22.46 4.65 -25.99
C LEU A 602 -21.65 4.10 -27.16
N GLN A 603 -22.23 4.02 -28.35
CA GLN A 603 -21.52 3.61 -29.57
C GLN A 603 -20.46 4.63 -29.99
N MET A 604 -20.75 5.95 -29.92
CA MET A 604 -19.79 7.01 -30.23
C MET A 604 -18.60 6.96 -29.29
N ILE A 605 -18.84 6.82 -27.99
CA ILE A 605 -17.81 6.68 -26.98
C ILE A 605 -16.98 5.43 -27.21
N ALA A 606 -17.62 4.26 -27.42
CA ALA A 606 -16.94 2.99 -27.67
C ALA A 606 -16.05 3.04 -28.91
N LYS A 607 -16.54 3.58 -30.04
CA LYS A 607 -15.75 3.74 -31.27
C LYS A 607 -14.50 4.59 -31.04
N ARG A 608 -14.62 5.70 -30.32
CA ARG A 608 -13.49 6.58 -30.01
C ARG A 608 -12.43 5.86 -29.15
N ILE A 609 -12.89 5.13 -28.11
CA ILE A 609 -12.00 4.32 -27.27
C ILE A 609 -11.31 3.22 -28.07
N GLN A 610 -12.05 2.53 -28.96
CA GLN A 610 -11.47 1.52 -29.86
C GLN A 610 -10.38 2.11 -30.77
N THR A 611 -10.60 3.30 -31.33
CA THR A 611 -9.61 3.98 -32.18
C THR A 611 -8.33 4.32 -31.38
N SER A 612 -8.50 4.82 -30.17
CA SER A 612 -7.37 5.14 -29.29
C SER A 612 -6.59 3.89 -28.88
N ARG A 613 -7.27 2.80 -28.52
CA ARG A 613 -6.63 1.53 -28.12
C ARG A 613 -5.99 0.77 -29.28
N ALA A 614 -6.46 1.00 -30.51
CA ALA A 614 -5.80 0.49 -31.71
C ALA A 614 -4.52 1.27 -32.07
N GLY A 615 -4.14 2.28 -31.31
CA GLY A 615 -2.97 3.11 -31.58
C GLY A 615 -3.08 4.01 -32.82
N LEU A 616 -4.29 4.23 -33.33
CA LEU A 616 -4.55 5.01 -34.54
C LEU A 616 -4.78 6.50 -34.23
N ASP A 617 -4.83 6.86 -32.96
CA ASP A 617 -4.99 8.24 -32.50
C ASP A 617 -3.65 8.85 -32.05
N ASN A 618 -3.64 10.16 -31.79
CA ASN A 618 -2.45 10.86 -31.30
C ASN A 618 -2.13 10.40 -29.86
N PRO A 619 -0.98 9.75 -29.61
CA PRO A 619 -0.63 9.18 -28.31
C PRO A 619 -0.36 10.27 -27.25
N SER A 620 -0.26 11.53 -27.63
CA SER A 620 -0.07 12.64 -26.69
C SER A 620 -1.37 13.21 -26.14
N LYS A 621 -2.55 12.72 -26.58
CA LYS A 621 -3.86 13.20 -26.13
C LYS A 621 -4.52 12.24 -25.15
N PRO A 622 -5.51 12.68 -24.34
CA PRO A 622 -6.37 11.78 -23.59
C PRO A 622 -7.08 10.76 -24.50
N ILE A 623 -7.46 9.61 -23.95
CA ILE A 623 -8.16 8.54 -24.69
C ILE A 623 -9.40 9.08 -25.42
N GLY A 624 -10.15 9.99 -24.77
CA GLY A 624 -11.27 10.69 -25.37
C GLY A 624 -11.72 11.85 -24.48
N VAL A 625 -12.24 12.87 -25.13
CA VAL A 625 -12.85 14.03 -24.44
C VAL A 625 -14.25 14.21 -25.00
N PHE A 626 -15.24 14.03 -24.15
CA PHE A 626 -16.65 14.05 -24.54
C PHE A 626 -17.45 15.05 -23.71
N MET A 627 -18.31 15.79 -24.35
CA MET A 627 -19.30 16.64 -23.69
C MET A 627 -20.69 16.01 -23.84
N LEU A 628 -21.28 15.59 -22.73
CA LEU A 628 -22.61 14.99 -22.66
C LEU A 628 -23.64 16.10 -22.40
N ALA A 629 -24.37 16.47 -23.40
CA ALA A 629 -25.37 17.56 -23.33
C ALA A 629 -26.81 16.99 -23.25
N GLY A 630 -27.58 17.37 -22.25
CA GLY A 630 -28.98 16.91 -22.10
C GLY A 630 -29.55 17.25 -20.73
N THR A 631 -30.82 16.91 -20.52
CA THR A 631 -31.57 17.14 -19.27
C THR A 631 -30.90 16.42 -18.06
N SER A 632 -31.29 16.80 -16.86
CA SER A 632 -30.85 16.09 -15.67
C SER A 632 -31.48 14.68 -15.61
N GLY A 633 -30.79 13.71 -15.03
CA GLY A 633 -31.30 12.37 -14.80
C GLY A 633 -31.36 11.45 -16.03
N VAL A 634 -30.78 11.82 -17.19
CA VAL A 634 -30.76 10.97 -18.41
C VAL A 634 -29.60 9.98 -18.47
N GLY A 635 -28.80 9.88 -17.42
CA GLY A 635 -27.72 8.89 -17.32
C GLY A 635 -26.31 9.41 -17.61
N LYS A 636 -26.05 10.71 -17.67
CA LYS A 636 -24.73 11.31 -17.95
C LYS A 636 -23.69 10.87 -16.92
N THR A 637 -23.96 11.01 -15.64
CA THR A 637 -23.07 10.61 -14.53
C THR A 637 -22.93 9.08 -14.45
N GLU A 638 -24.02 8.34 -14.68
CA GLU A 638 -24.02 6.86 -14.71
C GLU A 638 -23.10 6.33 -15.83
N THR A 639 -22.98 7.07 -16.95
CA THR A 639 -22.05 6.73 -18.03
C THR A 639 -20.59 6.78 -17.56
N ALA A 640 -20.23 7.77 -16.75
CA ALA A 640 -18.87 7.85 -16.18
C ALA A 640 -18.58 6.66 -15.27
N LEU A 641 -19.52 6.28 -14.41
CA LEU A 641 -19.38 5.14 -13.50
C LEU A 641 -19.28 3.81 -14.28
N ALA A 642 -20.15 3.61 -15.27
CA ALA A 642 -20.14 2.41 -16.10
C ALA A 642 -18.84 2.29 -16.93
N LEU A 643 -18.31 3.41 -17.45
CA LEU A 643 -17.05 3.43 -18.16
C LEU A 643 -15.87 3.11 -17.25
N ALA A 644 -15.83 3.67 -16.03
CA ALA A 644 -14.78 3.37 -15.07
C ALA A 644 -14.80 1.89 -14.65
N GLU A 645 -15.99 1.33 -14.44
CA GLU A 645 -16.14 -0.09 -14.15
C GLU A 645 -15.64 -0.97 -15.31
N ALA A 646 -16.03 -0.66 -16.54
CA ALA A 646 -15.68 -1.45 -17.72
C ALA A 646 -14.20 -1.33 -18.10
N MET A 647 -13.63 -0.11 -18.05
CA MET A 647 -12.28 0.20 -18.55
C MET A 647 -11.20 0.07 -17.50
N TYR A 648 -11.51 0.42 -16.24
CA TYR A 648 -10.52 0.55 -15.16
C TYR A 648 -10.84 -0.33 -13.94
N GLY A 649 -11.80 -1.25 -14.06
CA GLY A 649 -12.05 -2.31 -13.08
C GLY A 649 -12.90 -1.93 -11.89
N GLY A 650 -13.36 -0.67 -11.77
CA GLY A 650 -14.25 -0.26 -10.69
C GLY A 650 -14.68 1.21 -10.72
N GLU A 651 -15.82 1.50 -10.12
CA GLU A 651 -16.37 2.86 -10.00
C GLU A 651 -15.49 3.81 -9.19
N GLN A 652 -14.65 3.28 -8.29
CA GLN A 652 -13.68 4.06 -7.52
C GLN A 652 -12.63 4.76 -8.39
N ASN A 653 -12.51 4.39 -9.66
CA ASN A 653 -11.61 5.01 -10.63
C ASN A 653 -12.27 6.17 -11.39
N VAL A 654 -13.40 6.70 -10.90
CA VAL A 654 -13.95 8.00 -11.32
C VAL A 654 -13.38 9.10 -10.43
N ILE A 655 -12.90 10.16 -11.08
CA ILE A 655 -12.53 11.42 -10.44
C ILE A 655 -13.66 12.40 -10.77
N THR A 656 -14.50 12.70 -9.81
CA THR A 656 -15.62 13.63 -10.01
C THR A 656 -15.26 15.02 -9.49
N ILE A 657 -15.31 16.01 -10.36
CA ILE A 657 -15.14 17.43 -10.03
C ILE A 657 -16.44 18.14 -10.34
N ASN A 658 -17.09 18.68 -9.31
CA ASN A 658 -18.29 19.50 -9.48
C ASN A 658 -17.88 20.92 -9.85
N MET A 659 -18.14 21.28 -11.11
CA MET A 659 -17.69 22.56 -11.65
C MET A 659 -18.48 23.76 -11.08
N SER A 660 -19.58 23.53 -10.41
CA SER A 660 -20.32 24.56 -9.67
C SER A 660 -19.53 25.14 -8.47
N GLU A 661 -18.50 24.44 -7.99
CA GLU A 661 -17.58 24.94 -6.94
C GLU A 661 -16.55 25.92 -7.48
N PHE A 662 -16.42 26.04 -8.81
CA PHE A 662 -15.37 26.82 -9.50
C PHE A 662 -15.97 27.98 -10.31
N GLN A 663 -16.88 28.73 -9.72
CA GLN A 663 -17.57 29.86 -10.36
C GLN A 663 -16.74 31.15 -10.37
N GLU A 664 -15.66 31.21 -9.59
CA GLU A 664 -14.84 32.41 -9.46
C GLU A 664 -13.43 32.19 -9.99
N ALA A 665 -12.82 33.22 -10.59
CA ALA A 665 -11.50 33.13 -11.22
C ALA A 665 -10.39 32.64 -10.27
N HIS A 666 -10.45 32.97 -8.99
CA HIS A 666 -9.43 32.55 -8.02
C HIS A 666 -9.46 31.05 -7.70
N THR A 667 -10.59 30.36 -7.97
CA THR A 667 -10.72 28.92 -7.72
C THR A 667 -9.92 28.06 -8.71
N VAL A 668 -9.40 28.63 -9.80
CA VAL A 668 -8.44 28.00 -10.72
C VAL A 668 -7.24 27.43 -9.94
N SER A 669 -6.73 28.20 -8.95
CA SER A 669 -5.61 27.78 -8.11
C SER A 669 -5.95 26.57 -7.25
N THR A 670 -7.20 26.38 -6.82
CA THR A 670 -7.63 25.19 -6.08
C THR A 670 -7.65 23.97 -6.97
N LEU A 671 -8.00 24.11 -8.25
CA LEU A 671 -8.07 23.01 -9.19
C LEU A 671 -6.68 22.51 -9.62
N LYS A 672 -5.78 23.46 -9.93
CA LYS A 672 -4.44 23.20 -10.46
C LYS A 672 -3.34 23.14 -9.39
N GLY A 673 -3.56 23.75 -8.24
CA GLY A 673 -2.57 24.04 -7.20
C GLY A 673 -2.15 25.50 -7.19
N ALA A 674 -1.91 26.05 -6.00
CA ALA A 674 -1.52 27.45 -5.84
C ALA A 674 -0.05 27.68 -6.28
N PRO A 675 0.23 28.76 -7.06
CA PRO A 675 1.60 29.09 -7.45
C PRO A 675 2.41 29.62 -6.23
N PRO A 676 3.75 29.67 -6.34
CA PRO A 676 4.60 30.17 -5.29
C PRO A 676 4.18 31.56 -4.78
N GLY A 677 4.06 31.70 -3.46
CA GLY A 677 3.70 32.96 -2.80
C GLY A 677 2.22 33.14 -2.47
N TYR A 678 1.35 32.21 -2.90
CA TYR A 678 -0.06 32.19 -2.54
C TYR A 678 -0.36 31.19 -1.41
N ILE A 679 -1.46 31.43 -0.68
CA ILE A 679 -1.96 30.53 0.36
C ILE A 679 -2.31 29.19 -0.28
N GLY A 680 -1.85 28.07 0.29
CA GLY A 680 -2.03 26.71 -0.25
C GLY A 680 -0.90 26.27 -1.20
N TYR A 681 0.19 27.04 -1.33
CA TYR A 681 1.38 26.57 -2.04
C TYR A 681 1.99 25.34 -1.35
N GLY A 682 2.24 24.30 -2.13
CA GLY A 682 2.70 22.99 -1.64
C GLY A 682 1.58 22.02 -1.28
N GLU A 683 0.31 22.46 -1.32
CA GLU A 683 -0.86 21.60 -1.35
C GLU A 683 -1.22 21.40 -2.83
N GLY A 684 -1.19 20.16 -3.34
CA GLY A 684 -1.54 19.89 -4.73
C GLY A 684 -2.94 20.35 -5.09
N GLY A 685 -3.22 20.67 -6.35
CA GLY A 685 -4.57 21.00 -6.81
C GLY A 685 -5.50 19.79 -6.76
N VAL A 686 -6.80 20.01 -6.53
CA VAL A 686 -7.80 18.94 -6.41
C VAL A 686 -7.79 18.01 -7.63
N LEU A 687 -7.77 18.56 -8.84
CA LEU A 687 -7.74 17.78 -10.08
C LEU A 687 -6.36 17.16 -10.32
N THR A 688 -5.30 17.96 -10.21
CA THR A 688 -3.94 17.52 -10.53
C THR A 688 -3.48 16.42 -9.59
N GLU A 689 -3.77 16.53 -8.30
CA GLU A 689 -3.42 15.51 -7.33
C GLU A 689 -4.28 14.24 -7.48
N ALA A 690 -5.58 14.39 -7.80
CA ALA A 690 -6.45 13.25 -8.04
C ALA A 690 -6.00 12.43 -9.28
N VAL A 691 -5.65 13.10 -10.39
CA VAL A 691 -5.14 12.43 -11.60
C VAL A 691 -3.75 11.85 -11.38
N ARG A 692 -2.88 12.55 -10.65
CA ARG A 692 -1.55 12.03 -10.27
C ARG A 692 -1.66 10.72 -9.50
N ARG A 693 -2.65 10.63 -8.59
CA ARG A 693 -2.93 9.40 -7.81
C ARG A 693 -3.64 8.34 -8.61
N LYS A 694 -4.42 8.70 -9.63
CA LYS A 694 -5.20 7.78 -10.46
C LYS A 694 -5.03 8.12 -11.95
N PRO A 695 -3.87 7.82 -12.54
CA PRO A 695 -3.59 8.16 -13.94
C PRO A 695 -4.46 7.37 -14.93
N TYR A 696 -4.97 6.21 -14.53
CA TYR A 696 -5.96 5.42 -15.27
C TYR A 696 -7.35 5.62 -14.66
N SER A 697 -8.07 6.63 -15.12
CA SER A 697 -9.35 7.03 -14.53
C SER A 697 -10.28 7.68 -15.55
N VAL A 698 -11.55 7.72 -15.17
CA VAL A 698 -12.53 8.58 -15.83
C VAL A 698 -12.61 9.89 -15.06
N VAL A 699 -12.28 10.98 -15.71
CA VAL A 699 -12.41 12.33 -15.13
C VAL A 699 -13.76 12.88 -15.53
N LEU A 700 -14.65 13.04 -14.57
CA LEU A 700 -15.98 13.60 -14.74
C LEU A 700 -15.98 15.06 -14.26
N LEU A 701 -16.17 15.98 -15.19
CA LEU A 701 -16.37 17.41 -14.93
C LEU A 701 -17.88 17.68 -15.01
N ASP A 702 -18.54 17.75 -13.85
CA ASP A 702 -19.99 17.85 -13.78
C ASP A 702 -20.44 19.31 -13.77
N GLU A 703 -21.51 19.63 -14.53
CA GLU A 703 -22.11 20.96 -14.64
C GLU A 703 -21.14 22.05 -15.13
N VAL A 704 -20.43 21.76 -16.22
CA VAL A 704 -19.31 22.59 -16.74
C VAL A 704 -19.73 23.99 -17.16
N GLU A 705 -21.01 24.24 -17.47
CA GLU A 705 -21.59 25.55 -17.77
C GLU A 705 -21.58 26.52 -16.58
N LYS A 706 -21.42 26.02 -15.35
CA LYS A 706 -21.37 26.85 -14.13
C LYS A 706 -19.99 27.37 -13.80
N ALA A 707 -18.96 26.81 -14.42
CA ALA A 707 -17.57 27.20 -14.15
C ALA A 707 -17.20 28.55 -14.73
N HIS A 708 -16.29 29.26 -14.09
CA HIS A 708 -15.73 30.50 -14.64
C HIS A 708 -14.98 30.24 -15.96
N PRO A 709 -15.02 31.17 -16.95
CA PRO A 709 -14.33 31.00 -18.23
C PRO A 709 -12.84 30.66 -18.10
N ASP A 710 -12.11 31.24 -17.13
CA ASP A 710 -10.69 30.96 -16.88
C ASP A 710 -10.46 29.48 -16.53
N VAL A 711 -11.44 28.84 -15.92
CA VAL A 711 -11.39 27.38 -15.63
C VAL A 711 -11.43 26.58 -16.91
N HIS A 712 -12.24 27.00 -17.90
CA HIS A 712 -12.32 26.36 -19.21
C HIS A 712 -10.96 26.39 -19.94
N GLU A 713 -10.19 27.47 -19.79
CA GLU A 713 -8.91 27.66 -20.48
C GLU A 713 -7.83 26.67 -20.02
N ILE A 714 -7.86 26.25 -18.74
CA ILE A 714 -6.91 25.27 -18.21
C ILE A 714 -6.95 23.95 -19.00
N PHE A 715 -8.15 23.55 -19.41
CA PHE A 715 -8.37 22.28 -20.10
C PHE A 715 -7.89 22.28 -21.56
N PHE A 716 -7.60 23.44 -22.17
CA PHE A 716 -7.08 23.46 -23.55
C PHE A 716 -5.77 22.69 -23.67
N GLN A 717 -4.88 22.87 -22.69
CA GLN A 717 -3.60 22.16 -22.67
C GLN A 717 -3.78 20.66 -22.46
N VAL A 718 -4.70 20.27 -21.60
CA VAL A 718 -5.02 18.85 -21.34
C VAL A 718 -5.58 18.18 -22.59
N PHE A 719 -6.54 18.83 -23.28
CA PHE A 719 -7.19 18.24 -24.46
C PHE A 719 -6.29 18.16 -25.69
N ASP A 720 -5.30 19.07 -25.80
CA ASP A 720 -4.36 19.08 -26.93
C ASP A 720 -3.10 18.25 -26.69
N LYS A 721 -2.53 18.31 -25.49
CA LYS A 721 -1.23 17.72 -25.15
C LYS A 721 -1.30 16.58 -24.12
N GLY A 722 -2.49 16.31 -23.54
CA GLY A 722 -2.66 15.30 -22.51
C GLY A 722 -1.88 15.56 -21.23
N VAL A 723 -1.46 16.80 -20.97
CA VAL A 723 -0.68 17.16 -19.78
C VAL A 723 -1.15 18.48 -19.19
N MET A 724 -0.96 18.63 -17.87
CA MET A 724 -1.18 19.87 -17.14
C MET A 724 -0.04 20.07 -16.16
N GLU A 725 0.49 21.28 -16.08
CA GLU A 725 1.44 21.65 -15.02
C GLU A 725 0.66 22.06 -13.77
N ASP A 726 1.02 21.51 -12.61
CA ASP A 726 0.48 21.92 -11.32
C ASP A 726 1.07 23.26 -10.84
N GLY A 727 0.63 23.74 -9.66
CA GLY A 727 1.13 24.97 -9.05
C GLY A 727 2.63 24.94 -8.68
N GLU A 728 3.24 23.76 -8.62
CA GLU A 728 4.66 23.56 -8.33
C GLU A 728 5.50 23.37 -9.61
N GLY A 729 4.87 23.37 -10.80
CA GLY A 729 5.50 23.15 -12.10
C GLY A 729 5.80 21.68 -12.39
N ARG A 730 5.10 20.73 -11.70
CA ARG A 730 5.13 19.32 -12.09
C ARG A 730 4.20 19.09 -13.25
N VAL A 731 4.63 18.28 -14.20
CA VAL A 731 3.79 17.86 -15.33
C VAL A 731 2.94 16.65 -14.90
N ILE A 732 1.63 16.82 -14.90
CA ILE A 732 0.66 15.77 -14.61
C ILE A 732 0.14 15.21 -15.93
N ASP A 733 0.20 13.87 -16.05
CA ASP A 733 -0.16 13.15 -17.29
C ASP A 733 -1.64 12.73 -17.27
N PHE A 734 -2.38 13.13 -18.32
CA PHE A 734 -3.80 12.82 -18.56
C PHE A 734 -4.00 11.85 -19.74
N LYS A 735 -2.93 11.35 -20.36
CA LYS A 735 -3.04 10.55 -21.60
C LYS A 735 -3.85 9.26 -21.42
N ASN A 736 -3.79 8.68 -20.23
CA ASN A 736 -4.53 7.46 -19.90
C ASN A 736 -5.91 7.74 -19.29
N THR A 737 -6.35 8.99 -19.25
CA THR A 737 -7.67 9.35 -18.74
C THR A 737 -8.70 9.44 -19.86
N LEU A 738 -9.94 9.16 -19.49
CA LEU A 738 -11.13 9.44 -20.28
C LEU A 738 -11.84 10.63 -19.65
N ILE A 739 -12.02 11.71 -20.38
CA ILE A 739 -12.57 12.95 -19.83
C ILE A 739 -14.01 13.12 -20.31
N LEU A 740 -14.94 13.21 -19.36
CA LEU A 740 -16.36 13.44 -19.58
C LEU A 740 -16.74 14.78 -18.97
N LEU A 741 -17.33 15.63 -19.78
CA LEU A 741 -17.94 16.89 -19.36
C LEU A 741 -19.44 16.72 -19.40
N THR A 742 -20.17 17.09 -18.36
CA THR A 742 -21.64 17.15 -18.42
C THR A 742 -22.12 18.58 -18.47
N THR A 743 -23.15 18.81 -19.24
CA THR A 743 -23.78 20.11 -19.31
C THR A 743 -25.31 19.99 -19.49
N ASN A 744 -26.03 20.95 -18.92
CA ASN A 744 -27.46 21.15 -19.15
C ASN A 744 -27.73 22.25 -20.19
N ALA A 745 -26.69 22.85 -20.77
CA ALA A 745 -26.80 23.85 -21.83
C ALA A 745 -27.46 23.25 -23.08
N GLY A 746 -28.39 23.97 -23.68
CA GLY A 746 -29.13 23.50 -24.85
C GLY A 746 -30.24 22.50 -24.55
N THR A 747 -30.58 22.25 -23.29
CA THR A 747 -31.69 21.36 -22.88
C THR A 747 -33.03 21.73 -23.49
N GLU A 748 -33.34 23.03 -23.53
CA GLU A 748 -34.59 23.51 -24.13
C GLU A 748 -34.71 23.12 -25.60
N LEU A 749 -33.60 23.27 -26.35
CA LEU A 749 -33.53 22.88 -27.75
C LEU A 749 -33.73 21.38 -27.92
N ILE A 750 -33.02 20.55 -27.11
CA ILE A 750 -33.16 19.08 -27.15
C ILE A 750 -34.62 18.69 -26.85
N SER A 751 -35.26 19.30 -25.83
CA SER A 751 -36.61 19.00 -25.44
C SER A 751 -37.62 19.39 -26.54
N GLN A 752 -37.37 20.52 -27.23
CA GLN A 752 -38.23 20.95 -28.33
C GLN A 752 -38.11 20.04 -29.56
N VAL A 753 -36.88 19.69 -29.93
CA VAL A 753 -36.60 18.90 -31.14
C VAL A 753 -37.00 17.44 -30.94
N CYS A 754 -36.94 16.90 -29.72
CA CYS A 754 -37.35 15.54 -29.38
C CYS A 754 -38.81 15.44 -28.91
N LYS A 755 -39.60 16.48 -29.03
CA LYS A 755 -40.99 16.49 -28.54
C LYS A 755 -41.93 15.52 -29.28
N ASP A 756 -41.63 15.24 -30.56
CA ASP A 756 -42.34 14.25 -31.37
C ASP A 756 -41.53 12.96 -31.43
N PRO A 757 -41.97 11.90 -30.72
CA PRO A 757 -41.25 10.61 -30.70
C PRO A 757 -41.13 9.93 -32.07
N ALA A 758 -42.02 10.28 -33.03
CA ALA A 758 -42.02 9.70 -34.37
C ALA A 758 -40.99 10.34 -35.33
N ASN A 759 -40.50 11.55 -34.97
CA ASN A 759 -39.60 12.34 -35.81
C ASN A 759 -38.38 12.85 -35.04
N ILE A 760 -37.76 12.00 -34.19
CA ILE A 760 -36.51 12.36 -33.47
C ILE A 760 -35.38 12.46 -34.49
N PRO A 761 -34.70 13.62 -34.64
CA PRO A 761 -33.58 13.79 -35.56
C PRO A 761 -32.40 12.90 -35.20
N GLU A 762 -31.55 12.64 -36.18
CA GLU A 762 -30.30 11.90 -35.95
C GLU A 762 -29.37 12.65 -34.96
N PRO A 763 -28.58 11.92 -34.15
CA PRO A 763 -27.71 12.53 -33.13
C PRO A 763 -26.78 13.62 -33.69
N GLU A 764 -26.33 13.46 -34.92
CA GLU A 764 -25.44 14.40 -35.57
C GLU A 764 -26.13 15.73 -35.91
N GLU A 765 -27.42 15.68 -36.24
CA GLU A 765 -28.23 16.90 -36.52
C GLU A 765 -28.50 17.67 -35.25
N ILE A 766 -28.81 16.98 -34.14
CA ILE A 766 -28.96 17.60 -32.83
C ILE A 766 -27.62 18.20 -32.35
N ALA A 767 -26.53 17.49 -32.52
CA ALA A 767 -25.19 17.98 -32.15
C ALA A 767 -24.81 19.26 -32.94
N LYS A 768 -25.21 19.36 -34.24
CA LYS A 768 -25.04 20.57 -35.04
C LYS A 768 -25.92 21.69 -34.53
N ALA A 769 -27.18 21.42 -34.19
CA ALA A 769 -28.10 22.40 -33.65
C ALA A 769 -27.68 22.96 -32.28
N LEU A 770 -27.11 22.07 -31.43
CA LEU A 770 -26.59 22.45 -30.10
C LEU A 770 -25.38 23.38 -30.19
N ARG A 771 -24.69 23.45 -31.34
CA ARG A 771 -23.46 24.23 -31.44
C ARG A 771 -23.68 25.72 -31.12
N GLN A 772 -24.82 26.29 -31.55
CA GLN A 772 -25.11 27.70 -31.31
C GLN A 772 -25.36 28.00 -29.81
N PRO A 773 -26.27 27.31 -29.11
CA PRO A 773 -26.44 27.48 -27.65
C PRO A 773 -25.15 27.24 -26.84
N LEU A 774 -24.32 26.26 -27.25
CA LEU A 774 -23.08 25.99 -26.58
C LEU A 774 -22.03 27.08 -26.79
N LEU A 775 -21.98 27.74 -27.95
CA LEU A 775 -21.11 28.88 -28.22
C LEU A 775 -21.43 30.15 -27.40
N GLU A 776 -22.66 30.28 -26.88
CA GLU A 776 -23.02 31.34 -25.96
C GLU A 776 -22.39 31.21 -24.58
N ILE A 777 -22.02 29.96 -24.19
CA ILE A 777 -21.53 29.63 -22.86
C ILE A 777 -20.04 29.27 -22.92
N PHE A 778 -19.64 28.51 -23.93
CA PHE A 778 -18.28 27.95 -24.03
C PHE A 778 -17.44 28.59 -25.13
N PRO A 779 -16.16 28.84 -24.90
CA PRO A 779 -15.27 29.33 -25.95
C PRO A 779 -15.24 28.37 -27.16
N PRO A 780 -15.21 28.89 -28.41
CA PRO A 780 -15.07 28.06 -29.61
C PRO A 780 -13.86 27.13 -29.58
N ALA A 781 -12.79 27.57 -28.92
CA ALA A 781 -11.55 26.81 -28.73
C ALA A 781 -11.77 25.53 -27.90
N LEU A 782 -12.65 25.53 -26.90
CA LEU A 782 -13.02 24.36 -26.12
C LEU A 782 -13.82 23.37 -26.98
N LEU A 783 -14.89 23.86 -27.61
CA LEU A 783 -15.81 23.02 -28.39
C LEU A 783 -15.13 22.34 -29.59
N GLY A 784 -14.07 22.94 -30.14
CA GLY A 784 -13.29 22.36 -31.22
C GLY A 784 -12.40 21.19 -30.82
N ARG A 785 -12.22 20.92 -29.50
CA ARG A 785 -11.32 19.91 -28.94
C ARG A 785 -12.01 18.70 -28.34
N LEU A 786 -13.35 18.73 -28.29
CA LEU A 786 -14.14 17.67 -27.68
C LEU A 786 -15.23 17.19 -28.64
N VAL A 787 -15.79 16.03 -28.33
CA VAL A 787 -16.92 15.45 -29.07
C VAL A 787 -18.19 15.74 -28.28
N THR A 788 -19.08 16.57 -28.85
CA THR A 788 -20.38 16.84 -28.25
C THR A 788 -21.36 15.73 -28.57
N ILE A 789 -21.94 15.11 -27.53
CA ILE A 789 -22.87 14.01 -27.61
C ILE A 789 -24.20 14.44 -26.98
N PRO A 790 -25.29 14.57 -27.77
CA PRO A 790 -26.60 14.83 -27.24
C PRO A 790 -27.15 13.60 -26.51
N TYR A 791 -27.74 13.80 -25.34
CA TYR A 791 -28.50 12.81 -24.60
C TYR A 791 -29.99 13.06 -24.77
N TYR A 792 -30.70 12.05 -25.22
CA TYR A 792 -32.13 12.13 -25.43
C TYR A 792 -32.90 12.18 -24.11
N PRO A 793 -34.04 12.91 -24.06
CA PRO A 793 -35.01 12.79 -22.97
C PRO A 793 -35.49 11.36 -22.82
N LEU A 794 -35.79 10.94 -21.61
CA LEU A 794 -36.23 9.57 -21.33
C LEU A 794 -37.70 9.39 -21.74
N SER A 795 -37.98 8.39 -22.56
CA SER A 795 -39.35 7.96 -22.86
C SER A 795 -39.91 7.10 -21.73
N ASP A 796 -41.26 6.93 -21.71
CA ASP A 796 -41.92 6.07 -20.72
C ASP A 796 -41.39 4.63 -20.74
N GLU A 797 -41.09 4.11 -21.92
CA GLU A 797 -40.47 2.76 -22.05
C GLU A 797 -39.05 2.69 -21.44
N MET A 798 -38.26 3.75 -21.62
CA MET A 798 -36.96 3.86 -21.00
C MET A 798 -37.06 3.98 -19.47
N LEU A 799 -38.02 4.77 -18.97
CA LEU A 799 -38.30 4.90 -17.54
C LEU A 799 -38.75 3.57 -16.94
N LYS A 800 -39.60 2.79 -17.63
CA LYS A 800 -39.97 1.42 -17.21
C LYS A 800 -38.74 0.50 -17.13
N ALA A 801 -37.90 0.55 -18.14
CA ALA A 801 -36.67 -0.26 -18.16
C ALA A 801 -35.70 0.13 -17.03
N ILE A 802 -35.52 1.43 -16.75
CA ILE A 802 -34.72 1.94 -15.64
C ILE A 802 -35.29 1.48 -14.28
N THR A 803 -36.64 1.58 -14.13
CA THR A 803 -37.35 1.14 -12.92
C THR A 803 -37.12 -0.35 -12.66
N ARG A 804 -37.23 -1.20 -13.68
CA ARG A 804 -36.95 -2.64 -13.57
C ARG A 804 -35.48 -2.89 -13.18
N LEU A 805 -34.56 -2.13 -13.75
CA LEU A 805 -33.11 -2.26 -13.42
C LEU A 805 -32.84 -1.92 -11.94
N GLN A 806 -33.46 -0.84 -11.43
CA GLN A 806 -33.34 -0.45 -10.02
C GLN A 806 -34.01 -1.44 -9.07
N LEU A 807 -35.23 -1.91 -9.39
CA LEU A 807 -35.90 -2.95 -8.61
C LEU A 807 -35.09 -4.26 -8.57
N ASN A 808 -34.47 -4.65 -9.68
CA ASN A 808 -33.60 -5.83 -9.73
C ASN A 808 -32.30 -5.66 -8.91
N ARG A 809 -31.79 -4.44 -8.82
CA ARG A 809 -30.67 -4.12 -7.89
C ARG A 809 -31.10 -4.27 -6.42
N ILE A 810 -32.31 -3.79 -6.08
CA ILE A 810 -32.88 -3.95 -4.75
C ILE A 810 -33.14 -5.43 -4.47
N LYS A 811 -33.74 -6.19 -5.41
CA LYS A 811 -33.94 -7.62 -5.33
C LYS A 811 -32.64 -8.37 -4.93
N LYS A 812 -31.58 -8.16 -5.70
CA LYS A 812 -30.27 -8.78 -5.42
C LYS A 812 -29.71 -8.39 -4.03
N ARG A 813 -29.91 -7.15 -3.61
CA ARG A 813 -29.47 -6.68 -2.29
C ARG A 813 -30.23 -7.38 -1.18
N VAL A 814 -31.55 -7.47 -1.27
CA VAL A 814 -32.42 -8.13 -0.28
C VAL A 814 -32.08 -9.62 -0.20
N GLU A 815 -31.99 -10.30 -1.36
CA GLU A 815 -31.67 -11.72 -1.44
C GLU A 815 -30.27 -12.03 -0.83
N ASN A 816 -29.28 -11.19 -1.10
CA ASN A 816 -27.93 -11.38 -0.59
C ASN A 816 -27.79 -11.07 0.91
N THR A 817 -28.42 -10.00 1.38
CA THR A 817 -28.27 -9.50 2.76
C THR A 817 -29.19 -10.23 3.74
N HIS A 818 -30.44 -10.42 3.37
CA HIS A 818 -31.46 -10.99 4.26
C HIS A 818 -31.82 -12.44 3.94
N LYS A 819 -31.33 -12.97 2.80
CA LYS A 819 -31.68 -14.33 2.30
C LYS A 819 -33.19 -14.51 2.08
N VAL A 820 -33.90 -13.42 1.76
CA VAL A 820 -35.35 -13.36 1.56
C VAL A 820 -35.62 -13.26 0.07
N ALA A 821 -36.53 -14.05 -0.46
CA ALA A 821 -36.98 -13.96 -1.84
C ALA A 821 -37.73 -12.63 -2.07
N PHE A 822 -37.40 -11.92 -3.13
CA PHE A 822 -38.01 -10.64 -3.45
C PHE A 822 -38.62 -10.71 -4.86
N ASP A 823 -39.89 -10.36 -4.97
CA ASP A 823 -40.61 -10.32 -6.26
C ASP A 823 -41.53 -9.11 -6.36
N TYR A 824 -41.83 -8.70 -7.60
CA TYR A 824 -42.69 -7.56 -7.86
C TYR A 824 -43.51 -7.73 -9.15
N ASP A 825 -44.73 -7.19 -9.16
CA ASP A 825 -45.62 -7.21 -10.33
C ASP A 825 -45.26 -6.09 -11.31
N ASP A 826 -45.50 -6.28 -12.61
CA ASP A 826 -45.28 -5.25 -13.67
C ASP A 826 -46.07 -3.97 -13.44
N GLU A 827 -47.24 -4.08 -12.80
CA GLU A 827 -48.07 -2.93 -12.43
C GLU A 827 -47.37 -1.97 -11.45
N VAL A 828 -46.42 -2.48 -10.63
CA VAL A 828 -45.60 -1.66 -9.76
C VAL A 828 -44.67 -0.73 -10.58
N VAL A 829 -44.15 -1.25 -11.67
CA VAL A 829 -43.30 -0.47 -12.59
C VAL A 829 -44.14 0.64 -13.23
N ASP A 830 -45.37 0.32 -13.70
CA ASP A 830 -46.25 1.28 -14.31
C ASP A 830 -46.70 2.37 -13.32
N LEU A 831 -46.96 1.99 -12.08
CA LEU A 831 -47.28 2.95 -11.01
C LEU A 831 -46.11 3.92 -10.71
N ILE A 832 -44.87 3.41 -10.58
CA ILE A 832 -43.69 4.23 -10.30
C ILE A 832 -43.49 5.23 -11.47
N VAL A 833 -43.59 4.75 -12.71
CA VAL A 833 -43.41 5.61 -13.90
C VAL A 833 -44.55 6.67 -14.00
N SER A 834 -45.79 6.30 -13.70
CA SER A 834 -46.90 7.28 -13.68
C SER A 834 -46.71 8.40 -12.64
N ARG A 835 -45.99 8.16 -11.57
CA ARG A 835 -45.63 9.15 -10.55
C ARG A 835 -44.42 10.04 -10.97
N CYS A 836 -43.67 9.65 -12.03
CA CYS A 836 -42.61 10.46 -12.60
C CYS A 836 -43.18 11.55 -13.51
N THR A 837 -43.83 12.56 -12.95
CA THR A 837 -44.52 13.63 -13.67
C THR A 837 -43.58 14.74 -14.19
N GLU A 838 -42.38 14.85 -13.68
CA GLU A 838 -41.41 15.88 -14.07
C GLU A 838 -40.47 15.36 -15.13
N THR A 839 -40.64 15.74 -16.37
CA THR A 839 -39.77 15.39 -17.49
C THR A 839 -38.32 15.88 -17.32
N GLU A 840 -38.10 16.91 -16.49
CA GLU A 840 -36.78 17.50 -16.24
C GLU A 840 -35.91 16.72 -15.20
N SER A 841 -36.58 15.96 -14.35
CA SER A 841 -35.87 15.17 -13.27
C SER A 841 -35.51 13.74 -13.67
N GLY A 842 -36.10 13.21 -14.75
CA GLY A 842 -35.74 11.94 -15.38
C GLY A 842 -35.57 10.75 -14.40
N GLY A 843 -34.54 9.96 -14.57
CA GLY A 843 -34.24 8.78 -13.74
C GLY A 843 -33.99 9.06 -12.25
N ARG A 844 -33.63 10.30 -11.86
CA ARG A 844 -33.48 10.67 -10.44
C ARG A 844 -34.80 10.60 -9.68
N MET A 845 -35.94 10.89 -10.35
CA MET A 845 -37.24 10.78 -9.73
C MET A 845 -37.60 9.34 -9.34
N ILE A 846 -37.23 8.35 -10.18
CA ILE A 846 -37.39 6.93 -9.87
C ILE A 846 -36.61 6.57 -8.59
N ASP A 847 -35.37 6.97 -8.49
CA ASP A 847 -34.55 6.71 -7.32
C ASP A 847 -35.11 7.36 -6.05
N THR A 848 -35.62 8.60 -6.18
CA THR A 848 -36.28 9.32 -5.09
C THR A 848 -37.56 8.60 -4.64
N ILE A 849 -38.41 8.13 -5.58
CA ILE A 849 -39.62 7.38 -5.25
C ILE A 849 -39.29 6.08 -4.55
N LEU A 850 -38.32 5.31 -5.08
CA LEU A 850 -37.91 4.06 -4.47
C LEU A 850 -37.33 4.26 -3.06
N THR A 851 -36.50 5.30 -2.88
CA THR A 851 -35.86 5.61 -1.59
C THR A 851 -36.83 6.14 -0.55
N ASN A 852 -37.81 6.97 -0.95
CA ASN A 852 -38.71 7.62 -0.01
C ASN A 852 -40.04 6.87 0.22
N SER A 853 -40.40 5.93 -0.62
CA SER A 853 -41.64 5.16 -0.51
C SER A 853 -41.36 3.67 -0.25
N LEU A 854 -40.70 2.99 -1.19
CA LEU A 854 -40.55 1.54 -1.17
C LEU A 854 -39.58 1.03 -0.08
N LEU A 855 -38.40 1.62 -0.02
CA LEU A 855 -37.37 1.15 0.93
C LEU A 855 -37.70 1.37 2.41
N PRO A 856 -38.28 2.53 2.85
CA PRO A 856 -38.67 2.73 4.25
C PRO A 856 -39.72 1.75 4.75
N ASP A 857 -40.75 1.46 3.93
CA ASP A 857 -41.80 0.54 4.31
C ASP A 857 -41.29 -0.88 4.48
N MET A 858 -40.46 -1.35 3.55
CA MET A 858 -39.80 -2.64 3.66
C MET A 858 -38.83 -2.70 4.86
N SER A 859 -38.04 -1.65 5.05
CA SER A 859 -37.05 -1.62 6.15
C SER A 859 -37.72 -1.69 7.51
N ARG A 860 -38.86 -0.99 7.67
CA ARG A 860 -39.65 -1.02 8.89
C ARG A 860 -40.15 -2.42 9.23
N GLU A 861 -40.67 -3.14 8.24
CA GLU A 861 -41.17 -4.51 8.45
C GLU A 861 -40.02 -5.48 8.71
N PHE A 862 -38.91 -5.40 7.98
CA PHE A 862 -37.73 -6.24 8.27
C PHE A 862 -37.23 -6.05 9.70
N LEU A 863 -37.11 -4.80 10.15
CA LEU A 863 -36.67 -4.51 11.52
C LEU A 863 -37.66 -4.99 12.58
N THR A 864 -38.97 -4.84 12.31
CA THR A 864 -40.04 -5.31 13.24
C THR A 864 -39.98 -6.83 13.38
N ARG A 865 -39.86 -7.57 12.29
CA ARG A 865 -39.78 -9.04 12.32
C ARG A 865 -38.46 -9.54 12.92
N MET A 866 -37.36 -8.85 12.68
CA MET A 866 -36.09 -9.17 13.36
C MET A 866 -36.19 -8.99 14.87
N LEU A 867 -36.89 -7.96 15.35
CA LEU A 867 -37.15 -7.74 16.77
C LEU A 867 -38.04 -8.83 17.37
N GLU A 868 -39.03 -9.30 16.61
CA GLU A 868 -39.98 -10.35 17.03
C GLU A 868 -39.41 -11.76 16.86
N GLY A 869 -38.22 -11.91 16.25
CA GLY A 869 -37.61 -13.21 15.97
C GLY A 869 -38.38 -14.07 14.96
N LYS A 870 -39.20 -13.44 14.12
CA LYS A 870 -39.97 -14.10 13.06
C LYS A 870 -39.14 -14.23 11.78
N ALA A 871 -39.11 -15.43 11.21
CA ALA A 871 -38.46 -15.64 9.91
C ALA A 871 -39.31 -15.02 8.80
N LEU A 872 -38.66 -14.46 7.79
CA LEU A 872 -39.30 -13.95 6.57
C LEU A 872 -38.78 -14.77 5.40
N ALA A 873 -39.67 -15.46 4.69
CA ALA A 873 -39.31 -16.28 3.53
C ALA A 873 -39.32 -15.48 2.23
N GLY A 874 -40.23 -14.54 2.08
CA GLY A 874 -40.37 -13.75 0.85
C GLY A 874 -41.10 -12.44 1.02
N VAL A 875 -40.85 -11.50 0.11
CA VAL A 875 -41.57 -10.24 -0.04
C VAL A 875 -42.02 -10.12 -1.49
N ARG A 876 -43.31 -9.89 -1.67
CA ARG A 876 -43.89 -9.57 -2.97
C ARG A 876 -44.50 -8.19 -2.93
N ILE A 877 -44.17 -7.37 -3.95
CA ILE A 877 -44.76 -6.03 -4.09
C ILE A 877 -45.80 -6.06 -5.21
N SER A 878 -47.00 -5.58 -4.88
CA SER A 878 -48.13 -5.46 -5.80
C SER A 878 -48.70 -4.05 -5.71
N THR A 879 -49.71 -3.77 -6.53
CA THR A 879 -50.44 -2.47 -6.52
C THR A 879 -51.88 -2.70 -6.11
N ARG A 880 -52.41 -1.87 -5.19
CA ARG A 880 -53.85 -1.80 -4.84
C ARG A 880 -54.24 -0.35 -4.68
N ASP A 881 -55.35 0.03 -5.29
CA ASP A 881 -55.88 1.39 -5.18
C ASP A 881 -54.87 2.50 -5.51
N ASN A 882 -53.97 2.25 -6.48
CA ASN A 882 -52.91 3.17 -6.90
C ASN A 882 -51.86 3.44 -5.84
N GLU A 883 -51.70 2.49 -4.86
CA GLU A 883 -50.68 2.48 -3.83
C GLU A 883 -49.85 1.17 -3.87
N LEU A 884 -48.63 1.25 -3.35
CA LEU A 884 -47.77 0.07 -3.21
C LEU A 884 -48.27 -0.79 -2.05
N HIS A 885 -48.45 -2.06 -2.31
CA HIS A 885 -48.87 -3.03 -1.33
C HIS A 885 -47.78 -4.10 -1.18
N TYR A 886 -47.44 -4.43 0.08
CA TYR A 886 -46.37 -5.36 0.42
C TYR A 886 -46.93 -6.61 1.05
N ASP A 887 -46.76 -7.75 0.39
CA ASP A 887 -47.12 -9.06 0.92
C ASP A 887 -45.84 -9.73 1.46
N PHE A 888 -45.79 -9.90 2.77
CA PHE A 888 -44.68 -10.52 3.46
C PHE A 888 -45.04 -11.97 3.79
N ASN A 889 -44.34 -12.94 3.19
CA ASN A 889 -44.61 -14.37 3.39
C ASN A 889 -43.71 -14.88 4.52
N ASP A 890 -44.29 -15.65 5.46
CA ASP A 890 -43.62 -16.24 6.60
C ASP A 890 -42.84 -17.51 6.20
#